data_8cc7dd6fe54f4e41142ddb9133d19c1e
#
_entry.id   8cc7dd6fe54f4e41142ddb9133d19c1e
#
_cell.length_a   1.000
_cell.length_b   1.000
_cell.length_c   1.000
_cell.angle_alpha   90.00
_cell.angle_beta   90.00
_cell.angle_gamma   90.00
#
_symmetry.space_group_name_H-M   'P 1'
#
loop_
_entity.id
_entity.type
_entity.pdbx_description
1 polymer ?
#
loop_
_entity_poly.entity_id
_entity_poly.type
_entity_poly.pdbx_seq_one_letter_code
_entity_poly.pdbx_strand_id
1 'polypeptide(L)'
;MYLKKSKNNKTGRTYLYIADGYHDREKGYTKTITVKSLGYLDVLEKQYEDPIAHFSEVVKQMNEEKKQQNLSIPLQLYLGEKLELNTDNSYNYGYIALSKIYHELEIDKFLMSKFKNRNVSEFKINNIMKLLVFARCLFPDSKKSTYENKDLFFENTDFSLKEVYNALGYLEPFKESIQHFIYDHIEEQYKPKNEAVFYDVTNYYFEIDDPDEIRKKGVCKEHRPNPIVQMGLFMDSLGLPMCYKLFEGNTNDCLTLKPMVQELQKNYNVGKVIVVADKGLNTGNNIAYNKAIGNGYVMSLSIRGANKDLKNYVLDENGYQYNEDKTYKKKSRKCPREIIITKKDKDGKTIKIKHNVDEHQVVFWSADYAKRAKAERQPAIDKAKDLIGNVQKYNKKNCVGASKYVKHLVFDKNTGEIIEAKSQLSLDEEKIAEEEKLDGYYMIVSSEFEKTPDEIIDIYRGLWRIEETFKVTKSELDARPVYVSRKEHIEAHFLTCYIALVLSRVLQHKLDKKYSVGKILESLSKCNCYQIQSNYYLFNYYDDVLNDIGTILDLDFSRKYMRLQDIKKNLGNVKKWLFSQELSETIYAPNLVDMTRLQVRISIFLLSNSGYYTKIFIKNQYFSSIHSKNPKKICYDINVKQNI
;
A
#
# COMPACT_ATOMS: atom_id res chain seq x y z
N MET A 1 -30.47 -4.69 35.72
CA MET A 1 -31.32 -5.01 36.90
C MET A 1 -31.36 -6.54 37.07
N TYR A 2 -31.60 -7.04 38.29
CA TYR A 2 -31.68 -8.46 38.61
C TYR A 2 -32.61 -8.71 39.77
N LEU A 3 -33.24 -9.89 39.81
CA LEU A 3 -34.10 -10.30 40.93
C LEU A 3 -33.22 -10.74 42.11
N LYS A 4 -33.45 -10.18 43.28
CA LYS A 4 -32.70 -10.48 44.50
C LYS A 4 -33.65 -11.07 45.58
N LYS A 5 -33.15 -12.07 46.31
CA LYS A 5 -33.83 -12.73 47.43
C LYS A 5 -33.12 -12.35 48.73
N SER A 6 -33.86 -11.98 49.73
CA SER A 6 -33.35 -11.72 51.08
C SER A 6 -34.15 -12.55 52.10
N LYS A 7 -33.46 -13.44 52.82
CA LYS A 7 -34.09 -14.27 53.86
C LYS A 7 -33.97 -13.58 55.22
N ASN A 8 -35.10 -13.41 55.90
CA ASN A 8 -35.10 -12.88 57.26
C ASN A 8 -34.76 -14.01 58.23
N ASN A 9 -33.64 -13.95 58.90
CA ASN A 9 -33.14 -14.98 59.82
C ASN A 9 -34.00 -15.17 61.04
N LYS A 10 -34.81 -14.19 61.45
CA LYS A 10 -35.71 -14.28 62.65
C LYS A 10 -37.04 -14.94 62.32
N THR A 11 -37.57 -14.69 61.12
CA THR A 11 -38.89 -15.17 60.72
C THR A 11 -38.88 -16.31 59.70
N GLY A 12 -37.68 -16.63 59.15
CA GLY A 12 -37.47 -17.61 58.11
C GLY A 12 -38.06 -17.23 56.73
N ARG A 13 -38.77 -16.11 56.61
CA ARG A 13 -39.48 -15.66 55.41
C ARG A 13 -38.54 -15.07 54.41
N THR A 14 -38.72 -15.36 53.12
CA THR A 14 -37.95 -14.84 52.00
C THR A 14 -38.65 -13.63 51.39
N TYR A 15 -37.96 -12.51 51.24
CA TYR A 15 -38.42 -11.29 50.60
C TYR A 15 -37.81 -11.15 49.21
N LEU A 16 -38.64 -10.83 48.21
CA LEU A 16 -38.20 -10.60 46.82
C LEU A 16 -38.15 -9.09 46.50
N TYR A 17 -37.12 -8.66 45.79
CA TYR A 17 -37.06 -7.32 45.25
C TYR A 17 -36.17 -7.27 43.99
N ILE A 18 -36.44 -6.29 43.13
CA ILE A 18 -35.61 -5.99 41.94
C ILE A 18 -34.56 -5.00 42.36
N ALA A 19 -33.30 -5.34 42.05
CA ALA A 19 -32.13 -4.53 42.36
C ALA A 19 -31.38 -4.17 41.11
N ASP A 20 -30.63 -3.04 41.16
CA ASP A 20 -29.67 -2.63 40.13
C ASP A 20 -28.32 -2.35 40.77
N GLY A 21 -27.25 -2.63 40.04
CA GLY A 21 -25.87 -2.35 40.43
C GLY A 21 -25.42 -0.96 39.92
N TYR A 22 -24.96 -0.10 40.79
CA TYR A 22 -24.38 1.19 40.47
C TYR A 22 -22.93 1.21 40.92
N HIS A 23 -22.00 1.50 39.98
CA HIS A 23 -20.59 1.66 40.30
C HIS A 23 -20.29 3.12 40.67
N ASP A 24 -19.98 3.34 41.94
CA ASP A 24 -19.56 4.63 42.46
C ASP A 24 -18.10 4.87 42.11
N ARG A 25 -17.86 5.75 41.10
CA ARG A 25 -16.50 6.05 40.59
C ARG A 25 -15.61 6.74 41.58
N GLU A 26 -16.18 7.52 42.51
CA GLU A 26 -15.40 8.23 43.54
C GLU A 26 -14.94 7.27 44.65
N LYS A 27 -15.77 6.26 44.96
CA LYS A 27 -15.52 5.32 46.05
C LYS A 27 -14.97 3.98 45.60
N GLY A 28 -14.91 3.71 44.27
CA GLY A 28 -14.32 2.51 43.70
C GLY A 28 -15.05 1.20 43.96
N TYR A 29 -16.32 1.22 44.42
CA TYR A 29 -17.12 0.02 44.68
C TYR A 29 -18.50 0.09 44.05
N THR A 30 -19.11 -1.08 43.88
CA THR A 30 -20.47 -1.21 43.33
C THR A 30 -21.51 -1.24 44.45
N LYS A 31 -22.41 -0.27 44.45
CA LYS A 31 -23.58 -0.23 45.32
C LYS A 31 -24.77 -0.94 44.65
N THR A 32 -25.56 -1.64 45.47
CA THR A 32 -26.83 -2.18 45.04
C THR A 32 -27.97 -1.24 45.48
N ILE A 33 -28.79 -0.84 44.52
CA ILE A 33 -29.97 0.00 44.75
C ILE A 33 -31.21 -0.86 44.55
N THR A 34 -32.17 -0.79 45.44
CA THR A 34 -33.46 -1.42 45.26
C THR A 34 -34.30 -0.60 44.29
N VAL A 35 -34.63 -1.17 43.15
CA VAL A 35 -35.47 -0.54 42.11
C VAL A 35 -36.96 -0.73 42.43
N LYS A 36 -37.35 -1.93 42.84
CA LYS A 36 -38.76 -2.25 43.16
C LYS A 36 -38.81 -3.32 44.25
N SER A 37 -39.56 -3.08 45.31
CA SER A 37 -39.90 -4.07 46.32
C SER A 37 -41.10 -4.89 45.87
N LEU A 38 -41.01 -6.21 45.92
CA LEU A 38 -42.02 -7.12 45.41
C LEU A 38 -42.86 -7.71 46.56
N GLY A 39 -42.26 -8.05 47.69
CA GLY A 39 -42.93 -8.61 48.83
C GLY A 39 -42.36 -9.93 49.32
N TYR A 40 -43.03 -10.55 50.28
CA TYR A 40 -42.67 -11.88 50.80
C TYR A 40 -43.09 -12.97 49.83
N LEU A 41 -42.22 -13.95 49.64
CA LEU A 41 -42.41 -15.05 48.68
C LEU A 41 -43.70 -15.87 48.99
N ASP A 42 -43.93 -16.16 50.24
CA ASP A 42 -45.13 -16.88 50.73
C ASP A 42 -46.49 -16.15 50.49
N VAL A 43 -46.42 -14.83 50.31
CA VAL A 43 -47.61 -14.02 49.93
C VAL A 43 -47.73 -13.99 48.41
N LEU A 44 -46.64 -13.93 47.70
CA LEU A 44 -46.59 -13.90 46.22
C LEU A 44 -46.97 -15.25 45.61
N GLU A 45 -46.69 -16.39 46.28
CA GLU A 45 -47.11 -17.74 45.87
C GLU A 45 -48.64 -17.93 45.90
N LYS A 46 -49.37 -17.07 46.61
CA LYS A 46 -50.80 -17.02 46.55
C LYS A 46 -51.35 -16.28 45.33
N GLN A 47 -50.55 -15.49 44.69
CA GLN A 47 -50.94 -14.64 43.57
C GLN A 47 -50.36 -15.11 42.22
N TYR A 48 -49.26 -15.80 42.26
CA TYR A 48 -48.54 -16.29 41.06
C TYR A 48 -48.17 -17.75 41.27
N GLU A 49 -48.34 -18.57 40.25
CA GLU A 49 -47.96 -19.99 40.24
C GLU A 49 -46.48 -20.23 40.50
N ASP A 50 -45.62 -19.41 39.85
CA ASP A 50 -44.19 -19.31 40.14
C ASP A 50 -43.78 -17.84 40.18
N PRO A 51 -43.76 -17.21 41.37
CA PRO A 51 -43.36 -15.79 41.48
C PRO A 51 -41.94 -15.51 41.02
N ILE A 52 -41.04 -16.50 41.15
CA ILE A 52 -39.61 -16.31 40.77
C ILE A 52 -39.48 -16.25 39.26
N ALA A 53 -40.10 -17.20 38.56
CA ALA A 53 -40.11 -17.20 37.10
C ALA A 53 -40.82 -15.94 36.56
N HIS A 54 -41.97 -15.59 37.10
CA HIS A 54 -42.73 -14.41 36.70
C HIS A 54 -41.89 -13.10 36.83
N PHE A 55 -41.32 -12.85 38.00
CA PHE A 55 -40.53 -11.62 38.20
C PHE A 55 -39.17 -11.66 37.53
N SER A 56 -38.63 -12.84 37.20
CA SER A 56 -37.43 -12.94 36.34
C SER A 56 -37.72 -12.47 34.91
N GLU A 57 -38.90 -12.79 34.36
CA GLU A 57 -39.31 -12.32 33.04
C GLU A 57 -39.61 -10.81 33.05
N VAL A 58 -40.25 -10.30 34.13
CA VAL A 58 -40.44 -8.85 34.33
C VAL A 58 -39.09 -8.11 34.36
N VAL A 59 -38.08 -8.65 35.04
CA VAL A 59 -36.72 -8.08 35.08
C VAL A 59 -36.10 -8.08 33.69
N LYS A 60 -36.34 -9.12 32.91
CA LYS A 60 -35.83 -9.21 31.53
C LYS A 60 -36.47 -8.12 30.65
N GLN A 61 -37.80 -7.95 30.73
CA GLN A 61 -38.49 -6.88 30.03
C GLN A 61 -38.00 -5.48 30.46
N MET A 62 -37.87 -5.24 31.78
CA MET A 62 -37.32 -3.97 32.29
C MET A 62 -35.87 -3.71 31.81
N ASN A 63 -35.07 -4.75 31.64
CA ASN A 63 -33.72 -4.60 31.09
C ASN A 63 -33.74 -4.31 29.58
N GLU A 64 -34.68 -4.88 28.83
CA GLU A 64 -34.89 -4.60 27.42
C GLU A 64 -35.39 -3.17 27.20
N GLU A 65 -36.38 -2.71 27.99
CA GLU A 65 -36.86 -1.32 28.00
C GLU A 65 -35.73 -0.35 28.35
N LYS A 66 -34.93 -0.67 29.38
CA LYS A 66 -33.74 0.14 29.74
C LYS A 66 -32.72 0.18 28.63
N LYS A 67 -32.51 -0.91 27.89
CA LYS A 67 -31.69 -0.92 26.68
C LYS A 67 -32.26 -0.02 25.60
N GLN A 68 -33.57 -0.09 25.33
CA GLN A 68 -34.24 0.76 24.34
C GLN A 68 -34.22 2.23 24.74
N GLN A 69 -34.43 2.59 26.00
CA GLN A 69 -34.27 3.97 26.49
C GLN A 69 -32.85 4.49 26.39
N ASN A 70 -31.84 3.64 26.56
CA ASN A 70 -30.44 3.99 26.33
C ASN A 70 -30.06 4.11 24.83
N LEU A 71 -30.90 3.64 23.91
CA LEU A 71 -30.76 3.78 22.47
C LEU A 71 -31.35 5.09 21.93
N SER A 72 -32.20 5.77 22.69
CA SER A 72 -32.76 7.07 22.33
C SER A 72 -32.14 8.19 23.21
N ILE A 73 -31.72 9.25 22.58
CA ILE A 73 -31.15 10.44 23.25
C ILE A 73 -31.96 11.63 22.81
N PRO A 74 -32.60 12.35 23.75
CA PRO A 74 -33.22 13.64 23.42
C PRO A 74 -32.14 14.65 23.10
N LEU A 75 -32.13 15.19 21.87
CA LEU A 75 -31.30 16.31 21.48
C LEU A 75 -32.13 17.59 21.53
N GLN A 76 -31.62 18.59 22.25
CA GLN A 76 -32.23 19.90 22.30
C GLN A 76 -31.48 20.83 21.37
N LEU A 77 -32.10 21.21 20.25
CA LEU A 77 -31.47 22.08 19.26
C LEU A 77 -31.95 23.52 19.50
N TYR A 78 -31.00 24.43 19.63
CA TYR A 78 -31.28 25.86 19.78
C TYR A 78 -31.14 26.53 18.40
N LEU A 79 -32.27 26.88 17.75
CA LEU A 79 -32.28 27.49 16.41
C LEU A 79 -31.60 28.85 16.33
N GLY A 80 -31.39 29.54 17.45
CA GLY A 80 -30.68 30.80 17.54
C GLY A 80 -29.16 30.70 17.74
N GLU A 81 -28.65 29.46 17.90
CA GLU A 81 -27.20 29.24 18.10
C GLU A 81 -26.43 29.59 16.82
N LYS A 82 -25.33 30.34 16.98
CA LYS A 82 -24.47 30.75 15.86
C LYS A 82 -23.15 30.03 15.97
N LEU A 83 -22.58 29.69 14.81
CA LEU A 83 -21.20 29.20 14.73
C LEU A 83 -20.24 30.33 15.07
N GLU A 84 -19.21 29.99 15.85
CA GLU A 84 -18.07 30.91 16.07
C GLU A 84 -17.24 30.99 14.80
N LEU A 85 -16.58 32.13 14.60
CA LEU A 85 -15.71 32.35 13.45
C LEU A 85 -14.52 31.37 13.49
N ASN A 86 -14.24 30.71 12.37
CA ASN A 86 -13.19 29.71 12.22
C ASN A 86 -13.44 28.38 12.97
N THR A 87 -14.67 28.06 13.34
CA THR A 87 -15.02 26.77 13.91
C THR A 87 -15.28 25.77 12.79
N ASP A 88 -14.58 24.64 12.81
CA ASP A 88 -14.88 23.45 12.02
C ASP A 88 -15.14 22.27 12.97
N ASN A 89 -16.35 21.74 12.92
CA ASN A 89 -16.80 20.61 13.73
C ASN A 89 -16.80 19.31 12.93
N SER A 90 -16.14 19.29 11.76
CA SER A 90 -16.05 18.12 10.91
C SER A 90 -14.80 17.28 11.23
N TYR A 91 -14.98 15.96 11.23
CA TYR A 91 -13.92 15.00 11.44
C TYR A 91 -14.04 13.89 10.39
N ASN A 92 -12.93 13.40 9.89
CA ASN A 92 -12.93 12.22 9.05
C ASN A 92 -12.77 10.97 9.91
N TYR A 93 -13.68 10.02 9.77
CA TYR A 93 -13.61 8.74 10.45
C TYR A 93 -13.07 7.63 9.54
N GLY A 94 -13.15 7.82 8.22
CA GLY A 94 -12.69 6.82 7.23
C GLY A 94 -11.21 6.44 7.38
N TYR A 95 -10.38 7.33 7.92
CA TYR A 95 -8.96 7.06 8.17
C TYR A 95 -8.72 5.87 9.10
N ILE A 96 -9.72 5.42 9.87
CA ILE A 96 -9.59 4.26 10.78
C ILE A 96 -9.20 3.00 10.01
N ALA A 97 -9.64 2.85 8.76
CA ALA A 97 -9.26 1.73 7.90
C ALA A 97 -7.75 1.76 7.58
N LEU A 98 -7.21 2.93 7.25
CA LEU A 98 -5.78 3.12 7.01
C LEU A 98 -4.98 2.95 8.29
N SER A 99 -5.51 3.45 9.42
CA SER A 99 -4.91 3.30 10.75
C SER A 99 -4.80 1.82 11.14
N LYS A 100 -5.80 1.00 10.81
CA LYS A 100 -5.75 -0.44 11.07
C LYS A 100 -4.58 -1.09 10.34
N ILE A 101 -4.43 -0.84 9.04
CA ILE A 101 -3.33 -1.38 8.24
C ILE A 101 -1.97 -0.85 8.72
N TYR A 102 -1.90 0.44 9.10
CA TYR A 102 -0.68 1.05 9.65
C TYR A 102 -0.18 0.31 10.90
N HIS A 103 -1.10 -0.09 11.78
CA HIS A 103 -0.78 -0.86 12.99
C HIS A 103 -0.60 -2.37 12.72
N GLU A 104 -1.29 -2.94 11.72
CA GLU A 104 -1.05 -4.32 11.26
C GLU A 104 0.37 -4.50 10.69
N LEU A 105 0.89 -3.49 9.99
CA LEU A 105 2.27 -3.46 9.49
C LEU A 105 3.28 -2.97 10.54
N GLU A 106 2.86 -2.79 11.79
CA GLU A 106 3.68 -2.40 12.95
C GLU A 106 4.56 -1.16 12.74
N ILE A 107 4.15 -0.24 11.85
CA ILE A 107 4.90 0.98 11.52
C ILE A 107 5.10 1.85 12.76
N ASP A 108 4.09 1.92 13.63
CA ASP A 108 4.17 2.61 14.93
C ASP A 108 5.23 2.00 15.83
N LYS A 109 5.31 0.66 15.94
CA LYS A 109 6.30 -0.03 16.76
C LYS A 109 7.72 0.20 16.24
N PHE A 110 7.90 0.17 14.91
CA PHE A 110 9.18 0.51 14.30
C PHE A 110 9.64 1.92 14.71
N LEU A 111 8.79 2.93 14.50
CA LEU A 111 9.12 4.32 14.82
C LEU A 111 9.39 4.49 16.32
N MET A 112 8.53 3.95 17.17
CA MET A 112 8.73 4.00 18.62
C MET A 112 10.06 3.37 19.04
N SER A 113 10.44 2.24 18.46
CA SER A 113 11.72 1.57 18.76
C SER A 113 12.93 2.40 18.31
N LYS A 114 12.87 3.03 17.14
CA LYS A 114 13.99 3.81 16.56
C LYS A 114 14.21 5.14 17.27
N PHE A 115 13.16 5.72 17.84
CA PHE A 115 13.24 7.02 18.54
C PHE A 115 13.26 6.90 20.05
N LYS A 116 13.09 5.70 20.62
CA LYS A 116 13.29 5.44 22.04
C LYS A 116 14.69 5.89 22.48
N ASN A 117 14.78 6.59 23.59
CA ASN A 117 16.05 7.12 24.15
C ASN A 117 16.75 8.19 23.26
N ARG A 118 16.04 8.85 22.35
CA ARG A 118 16.53 10.02 21.63
C ARG A 118 15.97 11.30 22.25
N ASN A 119 16.60 12.45 21.95
CA ASN A 119 16.14 13.77 22.41
C ASN A 119 14.84 14.23 21.70
N VAL A 120 14.08 13.31 21.13
CA VAL A 120 12.83 13.55 20.41
C VAL A 120 11.81 12.53 20.90
N SER A 121 10.61 12.98 21.21
CA SER A 121 9.53 12.09 21.63
C SER A 121 9.13 11.14 20.48
N GLU A 122 9.31 9.85 20.71
CA GLU A 122 8.91 8.79 19.79
C GLU A 122 7.40 8.84 19.48
N PHE A 123 6.57 9.19 20.46
CA PHE A 123 5.13 9.36 20.28
C PHE A 123 4.80 10.52 19.34
N LYS A 124 5.49 11.66 19.46
CA LYS A 124 5.30 12.80 18.55
C LYS A 124 5.70 12.45 17.13
N ILE A 125 6.83 11.78 16.91
CA ILE A 125 7.27 11.35 15.57
C ILE A 125 6.25 10.41 14.95
N ASN A 126 5.77 9.41 15.69
CA ASN A 126 4.75 8.50 15.20
C ASN A 126 3.43 9.23 14.87
N ASN A 127 2.98 10.15 15.71
CA ASN A 127 1.76 10.92 15.46
C ASN A 127 1.90 11.86 14.25
N ILE A 128 3.06 12.48 14.07
CA ILE A 128 3.37 13.28 12.86
C ILE A 128 3.36 12.39 11.62
N MET A 129 3.99 11.22 11.67
CA MET A 129 3.96 10.28 10.53
C MET A 129 2.53 9.86 10.19
N LYS A 130 1.71 9.49 11.18
CA LYS A 130 0.28 9.16 10.96
C LYS A 130 -0.46 10.31 10.30
N LEU A 131 -0.33 11.53 10.83
CA LEU A 131 -0.95 12.71 10.22
C LEU A 131 -0.55 12.87 8.75
N LEU A 132 0.77 12.82 8.47
CA LEU A 132 1.29 13.02 7.12
C LEU A 132 0.83 11.91 6.15
N VAL A 133 0.77 10.66 6.60
CA VAL A 133 0.38 9.51 5.79
C VAL A 133 -1.14 9.49 5.54
N PHE A 134 -1.95 9.66 6.58
CA PHE A 134 -3.41 9.63 6.43
C PHE A 134 -3.92 10.82 5.62
N ALA A 135 -3.37 12.01 5.86
CA ALA A 135 -3.69 13.17 5.04
C ALA A 135 -3.24 12.98 3.59
N ARG A 136 -2.07 12.35 3.35
CA ARG A 136 -1.61 12.07 1.98
C ARG A 136 -2.55 11.12 1.23
N CYS A 137 -3.20 10.19 1.94
CA CYS A 137 -4.19 9.29 1.36
C CYS A 137 -5.52 9.97 1.08
N LEU A 138 -6.02 10.80 2.00
CA LEU A 138 -7.42 11.25 2.00
C LEU A 138 -7.60 12.72 1.61
N PHE A 139 -6.63 13.56 1.94
CA PHE A 139 -6.65 15.02 1.74
C PHE A 139 -5.24 15.51 1.39
N PRO A 140 -4.70 15.08 0.22
CA PRO A 140 -3.32 15.38 -0.14
C PRO A 140 -3.11 16.88 -0.33
N ASP A 141 -2.13 17.45 0.41
CA ASP A 141 -1.80 18.86 0.36
C ASP A 141 -0.35 19.11 0.83
N SER A 142 0.05 20.37 0.92
CA SER A 142 1.33 20.80 1.49
C SER A 142 1.45 20.42 2.97
N LYS A 143 2.67 20.31 3.48
CA LYS A 143 2.90 20.01 4.92
C LYS A 143 2.30 21.05 5.84
N LYS A 144 2.27 22.33 5.39
CA LYS A 144 1.68 23.43 6.15
C LYS A 144 0.17 23.26 6.23
N SER A 145 -0.51 23.09 5.09
CA SER A 145 -1.96 22.90 5.05
C SER A 145 -2.38 21.62 5.78
N THR A 146 -1.63 20.51 5.62
CA THR A 146 -1.85 19.28 6.41
C THR A 146 -1.80 19.53 7.91
N TYR A 147 -0.84 20.36 8.37
CA TYR A 147 -0.74 20.74 9.78
C TYR A 147 -1.89 21.67 10.24
N GLU A 148 -2.30 22.61 9.43
CA GLU A 148 -3.43 23.52 9.70
C GLU A 148 -4.74 22.74 9.89
N ASN A 149 -4.90 21.61 9.18
CA ASN A 149 -6.05 20.70 9.25
C ASN A 149 -5.79 19.45 10.12
N LYS A 150 -4.82 19.49 11.04
CA LYS A 150 -4.40 18.32 11.83
C LYS A 150 -5.51 17.72 12.70
N ASP A 151 -6.48 18.53 13.10
CA ASP A 151 -7.55 18.14 14.00
C ASP A 151 -8.72 17.43 13.26
N LEU A 152 -8.61 17.27 11.93
CA LEU A 152 -9.54 16.49 11.11
C LEU A 152 -9.60 15.00 11.52
N PHE A 153 -8.55 14.47 12.16
CA PHE A 153 -8.47 13.10 12.63
C PHE A 153 -8.54 13.02 14.15
N PHE A 154 -9.14 11.93 14.67
CA PHE A 154 -9.20 11.67 16.13
C PHE A 154 -7.86 11.18 16.69
N GLU A 155 -6.75 11.78 16.28
CA GLU A 155 -5.40 11.43 16.75
C GLU A 155 -4.86 12.51 17.69
N ASN A 156 -3.78 12.18 18.41
CA ASN A 156 -3.12 13.20 19.24
C ASN A 156 -2.24 14.09 18.34
N THR A 157 -2.55 15.37 18.30
CA THR A 157 -1.91 16.41 17.46
C THR A 157 -1.16 17.45 18.27
N ASP A 158 -0.71 17.11 19.50
CA ASP A 158 0.08 18.00 20.37
C ASP A 158 1.52 18.13 19.85
N PHE A 159 1.66 18.82 18.73
CA PHE A 159 2.93 19.21 18.11
C PHE A 159 2.76 20.46 17.27
N SER A 160 3.85 21.20 17.10
CA SER A 160 3.92 22.43 16.30
C SER A 160 4.29 22.14 14.84
N LEU A 161 4.06 23.12 13.95
CA LEU A 161 4.49 23.06 12.54
C LEU A 161 6.02 22.89 12.42
N LYS A 162 6.79 23.52 13.33
CA LYS A 162 8.25 23.37 13.37
C LYS A 162 8.64 21.91 13.67
N GLU A 163 7.94 21.24 14.57
CA GLU A 163 8.17 19.82 14.87
C GLU A 163 7.83 18.92 13.68
N VAL A 164 6.80 19.26 12.88
CA VAL A 164 6.50 18.54 11.63
C VAL A 164 7.68 18.61 10.66
N TYR A 165 8.25 19.79 10.43
CA TYR A 165 9.41 19.92 9.53
C TYR A 165 10.67 19.27 10.11
N ASN A 166 10.90 19.37 11.42
CA ASN A 166 12.02 18.67 12.07
C ASN A 166 11.89 17.15 11.94
N ALA A 167 10.67 16.62 12.07
CA ALA A 167 10.39 15.20 11.94
C ALA A 167 10.81 14.65 10.55
N LEU A 168 10.66 15.45 9.47
CA LEU A 168 11.13 15.04 8.15
C LEU A 168 12.64 14.74 8.14
N GLY A 169 13.45 15.62 8.75
CA GLY A 169 14.88 15.38 8.86
C GLY A 169 15.25 14.19 9.75
N TYR A 170 14.46 13.92 10.80
CA TYR A 170 14.69 12.76 11.68
C TYR A 170 14.29 11.42 11.04
N LEU A 171 13.35 11.43 10.13
CA LEU A 171 12.84 10.22 9.45
C LEU A 171 13.74 9.77 8.28
N GLU A 172 14.42 10.72 7.61
CA GLU A 172 15.24 10.41 6.42
C GLU A 172 16.27 9.29 6.65
N PRO A 173 17.06 9.27 7.75
CA PRO A 173 18.06 8.22 7.97
C PRO A 173 17.47 6.80 8.10
N PHE A 174 16.18 6.70 8.35
CA PHE A 174 15.48 5.42 8.53
C PHE A 174 14.70 4.96 7.30
N LYS A 175 14.74 5.72 6.20
CA LYS A 175 13.90 5.46 5.01
C LYS A 175 14.09 4.06 4.41
N GLU A 176 15.30 3.54 4.38
CA GLU A 176 15.58 2.21 3.85
C GLU A 176 15.15 1.14 4.85
N SER A 177 15.47 1.32 6.12
CA SER A 177 15.11 0.33 7.15
C SER A 177 13.61 0.23 7.42
N ILE A 178 12.84 1.32 7.27
CA ILE A 178 11.38 1.25 7.42
C ILE A 178 10.72 0.60 6.20
N GLN A 179 11.24 0.80 4.99
CA GLN A 179 10.76 0.11 3.79
C GLN A 179 10.94 -1.41 3.95
N HIS A 180 12.13 -1.83 4.33
CA HIS A 180 12.44 -3.23 4.59
C HIS A 180 11.52 -3.82 5.68
N PHE A 181 11.39 -3.14 6.82
CA PHE A 181 10.53 -3.58 7.92
C PHE A 181 9.07 -3.74 7.48
N ILE A 182 8.53 -2.80 6.72
CA ILE A 182 7.17 -2.87 6.19
C ILE A 182 7.02 -4.08 5.25
N TYR A 183 8.00 -4.30 4.37
CA TYR A 183 7.92 -5.39 3.41
C TYR A 183 8.07 -6.76 4.07
N ASP A 184 8.88 -6.91 5.12
CA ASP A 184 8.96 -8.14 5.91
C ASP A 184 7.58 -8.52 6.48
N HIS A 185 6.82 -7.56 6.98
CA HIS A 185 5.45 -7.80 7.47
C HIS A 185 4.47 -8.14 6.33
N ILE A 186 4.65 -7.52 5.15
CA ILE A 186 3.88 -7.86 3.95
C ILE A 186 4.20 -9.31 3.52
N GLU A 187 5.46 -9.67 3.47
CA GLU A 187 5.90 -11.02 3.07
C GLU A 187 5.39 -12.08 4.05
N GLU A 188 5.45 -11.81 5.36
CA GLU A 188 4.95 -12.72 6.39
C GLU A 188 3.43 -12.93 6.27
N GLN A 189 2.67 -11.85 6.06
CA GLN A 189 1.20 -11.90 6.05
C GLN A 189 0.63 -12.42 4.73
N TYR A 190 1.16 -11.98 3.58
CA TYR A 190 0.58 -12.24 2.25
C TYR A 190 1.34 -13.30 1.45
N LYS A 191 2.55 -13.69 1.88
CA LYS A 191 3.38 -14.75 1.26
C LYS A 191 3.43 -14.63 -0.28
N PRO A 192 3.86 -13.48 -0.84
CA PRO A 192 3.94 -13.31 -2.27
C PRO A 192 4.88 -14.36 -2.86
N LYS A 193 4.51 -14.95 -4.00
CA LYS A 193 5.44 -15.79 -4.77
C LYS A 193 6.46 -14.87 -5.45
N ASN A 194 7.60 -14.64 -4.82
CA ASN A 194 8.62 -13.71 -5.30
C ASN A 194 9.48 -14.28 -6.45
N GLU A 195 8.87 -15.05 -7.37
CA GLU A 195 9.57 -15.51 -8.58
C GLU A 195 9.86 -14.35 -9.54
N ALA A 196 8.94 -13.38 -9.64
CA ALA A 196 9.07 -12.22 -10.49
C ALA A 196 8.87 -10.91 -9.70
N VAL A 197 9.76 -9.95 -9.92
CA VAL A 197 9.67 -8.60 -9.37
C VAL A 197 9.61 -7.58 -10.51
N PHE A 198 8.76 -6.59 -10.37
CA PHE A 198 8.52 -5.57 -11.39
C PHE A 198 9.28 -4.29 -11.04
N TYR A 199 10.00 -3.76 -12.00
CA TYR A 199 10.76 -2.52 -11.84
C TYR A 199 10.47 -1.52 -12.94
N ASP A 200 10.19 -0.28 -12.55
CA ASP A 200 10.12 0.85 -13.46
C ASP A 200 10.54 2.14 -12.77
N VAL A 201 10.75 3.18 -13.58
CA VAL A 201 11.20 4.51 -13.16
C VAL A 201 10.20 5.56 -13.60
N THR A 202 9.89 6.48 -12.70
CA THR A 202 9.12 7.67 -13.04
C THR A 202 9.80 8.93 -12.52
N ASN A 203 9.31 10.11 -12.93
CA ASN A 203 9.84 11.38 -12.44
C ASN A 203 8.75 12.24 -11.80
N TYR A 204 9.20 13.11 -10.89
CA TYR A 204 8.39 14.09 -10.20
C TYR A 204 9.04 15.46 -10.37
N TYR A 205 8.26 16.44 -10.83
CA TYR A 205 8.76 17.80 -11.05
C TYR A 205 8.59 18.67 -9.79
N PHE A 206 9.40 19.71 -9.75
CA PHE A 206 9.37 20.77 -8.75
C PHE A 206 9.07 22.11 -9.42
N GLU A 207 8.24 22.91 -8.83
CA GLU A 207 7.93 24.25 -9.35
C GLU A 207 9.04 25.25 -8.96
N ILE A 208 10.23 25.00 -9.46
CA ILE A 208 11.43 25.82 -9.32
C ILE A 208 12.12 25.95 -10.67
N ASP A 209 12.91 26.98 -10.85
CA ASP A 209 13.66 27.23 -12.09
C ASP A 209 15.09 26.69 -12.02
N ASP A 210 15.75 26.83 -10.86
CA ASP A 210 17.14 26.47 -10.67
C ASP A 210 17.29 25.04 -10.11
N PRO A 211 18.18 24.23 -10.72
CA PRO A 211 18.51 22.92 -10.21
C PRO A 211 19.41 23.01 -8.96
N ASP A 212 19.34 21.98 -8.12
CA ASP A 212 20.24 21.81 -6.97
C ASP A 212 20.92 20.43 -6.97
N GLU A 213 21.29 19.92 -5.78
CA GLU A 213 22.03 18.65 -5.64
C GLU A 213 21.24 17.46 -6.25
N ILE A 214 19.96 17.29 -5.93
CA ILE A 214 19.13 16.15 -6.35
C ILE A 214 18.13 16.53 -7.46
N ARG A 215 17.62 17.79 -7.42
CA ARG A 215 16.67 18.29 -8.39
C ARG A 215 17.42 18.80 -9.62
N LYS A 216 17.45 18.02 -10.69
CA LYS A 216 18.16 18.33 -11.93
C LYS A 216 17.21 18.48 -13.09
N LYS A 217 17.58 19.29 -14.09
CA LYS A 217 16.86 19.34 -15.37
C LYS A 217 17.18 18.06 -16.15
N GLY A 218 16.18 17.29 -16.48
CA GLY A 218 16.29 16.00 -17.17
C GLY A 218 15.13 15.77 -18.14
N VAL A 219 15.00 14.56 -18.65
CA VAL A 219 13.91 14.17 -19.54
C VAL A 219 12.64 14.00 -18.70
N CYS A 220 11.82 15.05 -18.68
CA CYS A 220 10.52 15.00 -18.01
C CYS A 220 9.49 14.27 -18.87
N LYS A 221 8.88 13.20 -18.36
CA LYS A 221 7.82 12.43 -19.06
C LYS A 221 6.58 13.32 -19.39
N GLU A 222 6.47 14.47 -18.73
CA GLU A 222 5.37 15.44 -18.91
C GLU A 222 5.79 16.67 -19.73
N HIS A 223 7.00 16.63 -20.33
CA HIS A 223 7.54 17.70 -21.16
C HIS A 223 7.63 19.06 -20.47
N ARG A 224 7.77 19.10 -19.13
CA ARG A 224 7.98 20.33 -18.36
C ARG A 224 9.45 20.72 -18.32
N PRO A 225 9.79 22.02 -18.33
CA PRO A 225 11.17 22.49 -18.24
C PRO A 225 11.74 22.46 -16.82
N ASN A 226 10.92 22.22 -15.83
CA ASN A 226 11.25 22.28 -14.42
C ASN A 226 12.25 21.19 -14.01
N PRO A 227 13.08 21.43 -12.98
CA PRO A 227 13.87 20.38 -12.35
C PRO A 227 13.01 19.25 -11.83
N ILE A 228 13.52 18.03 -11.93
CA ILE A 228 12.85 16.80 -11.53
C ILE A 228 13.74 15.98 -10.60
N VAL A 229 13.14 15.03 -9.89
CA VAL A 229 13.80 13.84 -9.33
C VAL A 229 13.22 12.62 -10.01
N GLN A 230 14.02 11.55 -10.09
CA GLN A 230 13.54 10.26 -10.56
C GLN A 230 13.33 9.32 -9.39
N MET A 231 12.30 8.48 -9.47
CA MET A 231 12.01 7.43 -8.52
C MET A 231 11.99 6.09 -9.23
N GLY A 232 12.91 5.21 -8.84
CA GLY A 232 12.82 3.79 -9.15
C GLY A 232 11.99 3.08 -8.08
N LEU A 233 11.12 2.16 -8.49
CA LEU A 233 10.23 1.40 -7.60
C LEU A 233 10.29 -0.08 -7.96
N PHE A 234 10.42 -0.94 -6.93
CA PHE A 234 10.15 -2.36 -7.06
C PHE A 234 8.79 -2.73 -6.49
N MET A 235 8.13 -3.65 -7.17
CA MET A 235 6.87 -4.26 -6.73
C MET A 235 6.97 -5.78 -6.82
N ASP A 236 6.27 -6.46 -5.94
CA ASP A 236 6.18 -7.92 -5.92
C ASP A 236 5.13 -8.48 -6.91
N SER A 237 5.00 -9.80 -6.94
CA SER A 237 4.06 -10.52 -7.79
C SER A 237 2.57 -10.20 -7.49
N LEU A 238 2.25 -9.77 -6.29
CA LEU A 238 0.90 -9.34 -5.88
C LEU A 238 0.59 -7.91 -6.31
N GLY A 239 1.63 -7.13 -6.69
CA GLY A 239 1.55 -5.72 -7.00
C GLY A 239 1.63 -4.83 -5.76
N LEU A 240 2.27 -5.33 -4.69
CA LEU A 240 2.55 -4.56 -3.49
C LEU A 240 3.95 -3.92 -3.59
N PRO A 241 4.11 -2.65 -3.16
CA PRO A 241 5.40 -1.96 -3.22
C PRO A 241 6.42 -2.60 -2.27
N MET A 242 7.60 -2.95 -2.78
CA MET A 242 8.71 -3.49 -2.00
C MET A 242 9.62 -2.39 -1.50
N CYS A 243 10.23 -1.66 -2.42
CA CYS A 243 11.13 -0.56 -2.10
C CYS A 243 11.19 0.47 -3.23
N TYR A 244 11.58 1.68 -2.87
CA TYR A 244 11.86 2.76 -3.82
C TYR A 244 13.21 3.43 -3.50
N LYS A 245 13.75 4.12 -4.49
CA LYS A 245 14.92 4.98 -4.33
C LYS A 245 14.79 6.21 -5.22
N LEU A 246 15.23 7.36 -4.70
CA LEU A 246 15.33 8.58 -5.49
C LEU A 246 16.71 8.68 -6.16
N PHE A 247 16.68 9.21 -7.37
CA PHE A 247 17.85 9.50 -8.18
C PHE A 247 17.82 10.95 -8.65
N GLU A 248 18.98 11.51 -8.95
CA GLU A 248 19.07 12.84 -9.57
C GLU A 248 18.24 12.90 -10.86
N GLY A 249 17.58 14.03 -11.10
CA GLY A 249 16.65 14.17 -12.21
C GLY A 249 17.26 14.00 -13.61
N ASN A 250 18.57 14.14 -13.76
CA ASN A 250 19.31 13.91 -15.02
C ASN A 250 19.89 12.48 -15.16
N THR A 251 19.63 11.60 -14.19
CA THR A 251 20.06 10.20 -14.27
C THR A 251 19.34 9.50 -15.42
N ASN A 252 20.08 8.74 -16.23
CA ASN A 252 19.46 7.91 -17.25
C ASN A 252 18.77 6.71 -16.61
N ASP A 253 17.52 6.42 -16.98
CA ASP A 253 16.70 5.35 -16.40
C ASP A 253 17.44 4.01 -16.36
N CYS A 254 18.21 3.67 -17.39
CA CYS A 254 18.96 2.41 -17.44
C CYS A 254 20.04 2.26 -16.36
N LEU A 255 20.49 3.37 -15.76
CA LEU A 255 21.49 3.34 -14.68
C LEU A 255 20.87 3.11 -13.30
N THR A 256 19.55 3.21 -13.18
CA THR A 256 18.84 3.09 -11.90
C THR A 256 18.61 1.63 -11.49
N LEU A 257 18.51 0.70 -12.45
CA LEU A 257 18.15 -0.70 -12.17
C LEU A 257 19.20 -1.42 -11.31
N LYS A 258 20.49 -1.30 -11.67
CA LYS A 258 21.56 -2.00 -10.96
C LYS A 258 21.62 -1.63 -9.47
N PRO A 259 21.64 -0.34 -9.05
CA PRO A 259 21.59 0.03 -7.64
C PRO A 259 20.38 -0.50 -6.89
N MET A 260 19.23 -0.55 -7.57
CA MET A 260 18.01 -1.06 -6.98
C MET A 260 18.03 -2.58 -6.80
N VAL A 261 18.57 -3.32 -7.76
CA VAL A 261 18.74 -4.77 -7.63
C VAL A 261 19.74 -5.12 -6.52
N GLN A 262 20.81 -4.32 -6.35
CA GLN A 262 21.74 -4.46 -5.24
C GLN A 262 21.07 -4.26 -3.88
N GLU A 263 20.20 -3.25 -3.78
CA GLU A 263 19.40 -2.99 -2.57
C GLU A 263 18.47 -4.16 -2.25
N LEU A 264 17.78 -4.67 -3.28
CA LEU A 264 16.87 -5.80 -3.14
C LEU A 264 17.58 -7.05 -2.61
N GLN A 265 18.76 -7.37 -3.15
CA GLN A 265 19.52 -8.55 -2.73
C GLN A 265 20.16 -8.40 -1.35
N LYS A 266 20.55 -7.19 -0.98
CA LYS A 266 21.24 -6.94 0.30
C LYS A 266 20.27 -6.94 1.48
N ASN A 267 19.10 -6.33 1.30
CA ASN A 267 18.22 -5.98 2.40
C ASN A 267 16.89 -6.75 2.39
N TYR A 268 16.51 -7.36 1.26
CA TYR A 268 15.25 -8.12 1.13
C TYR A 268 15.63 -9.57 0.87
N ASN A 269 15.29 -10.45 1.73
CA ASN A 269 15.68 -11.87 1.70
C ASN A 269 15.14 -12.62 0.45
N VAL A 270 15.14 -11.94 -0.69
CA VAL A 270 14.72 -12.48 -1.98
C VAL A 270 15.86 -13.32 -2.58
N GLY A 271 15.58 -14.56 -2.88
CA GLY A 271 16.50 -15.44 -3.59
C GLY A 271 16.75 -15.00 -5.04
N LYS A 272 16.86 -15.93 -5.95
CA LYS A 272 16.89 -15.63 -7.38
C LYS A 272 15.52 -15.16 -7.84
N VAL A 273 15.47 -13.98 -8.49
CA VAL A 273 14.24 -13.38 -8.99
C VAL A 273 14.30 -13.13 -10.49
N ILE A 274 13.15 -13.12 -11.13
CA ILE A 274 12.98 -12.66 -12.52
C ILE A 274 12.69 -11.17 -12.48
N VAL A 275 13.64 -10.35 -12.95
CA VAL A 275 13.45 -8.90 -13.04
C VAL A 275 12.64 -8.56 -14.29
N VAL A 276 11.46 -7.98 -14.10
CA VAL A 276 10.56 -7.56 -15.19
C VAL A 276 10.66 -6.06 -15.37
N ALA A 277 11.02 -5.60 -16.57
CA ALA A 277 11.23 -4.18 -16.84
C ALA A 277 10.95 -3.81 -18.31
N ASP A 278 10.73 -2.50 -18.57
CA ASP A 278 10.48 -2.00 -19.92
C ASP A 278 11.77 -1.88 -20.75
N LYS A 279 11.59 -1.65 -22.06
CA LYS A 279 12.65 -1.51 -23.09
C LYS A 279 13.73 -0.47 -22.74
N GLY A 280 13.41 0.59 -22.03
CA GLY A 280 14.36 1.60 -21.59
C GLY A 280 15.44 1.06 -20.66
N LEU A 281 15.12 -0.02 -19.94
CA LEU A 281 15.99 -0.72 -18.98
C LEU A 281 16.71 -1.93 -19.60
N ASN A 282 16.36 -2.33 -20.83
CA ASN A 282 16.95 -3.46 -21.56
C ASN A 282 18.29 -3.05 -22.17
N THR A 283 19.32 -2.92 -21.36
CA THR A 283 20.69 -2.61 -21.79
C THR A 283 21.61 -3.79 -21.54
N GLY A 284 22.70 -3.88 -22.34
CA GLY A 284 23.68 -4.94 -22.15
C GLY A 284 24.27 -4.99 -20.75
N ASN A 285 24.47 -3.84 -20.11
CA ASN A 285 24.97 -3.77 -18.74
C ASN A 285 23.98 -4.34 -17.72
N ASN A 286 22.69 -4.03 -17.86
CA ASN A 286 21.65 -4.53 -16.95
C ASN A 286 21.44 -6.03 -17.11
N ILE A 287 21.41 -6.54 -18.35
CA ILE A 287 21.32 -7.97 -18.63
C ILE A 287 22.51 -8.73 -18.08
N ALA A 288 23.73 -8.27 -18.39
CA ALA A 288 24.95 -8.91 -17.91
C ALA A 288 25.03 -8.92 -16.38
N TYR A 289 24.59 -7.84 -15.73
CA TYR A 289 24.55 -7.76 -14.27
C TYR A 289 23.58 -8.78 -13.69
N ASN A 290 22.33 -8.82 -14.14
CA ASN A 290 21.34 -9.80 -13.66
C ASN A 290 21.81 -11.24 -13.82
N LYS A 291 22.35 -11.59 -15.00
CA LYS A 291 22.94 -12.93 -15.23
C LYS A 291 24.10 -13.24 -14.30
N ALA A 292 25.00 -12.27 -14.07
CA ALA A 292 26.19 -12.46 -13.22
C ALA A 292 25.83 -12.78 -11.75
N ILE A 293 24.70 -12.28 -11.27
CA ILE A 293 24.22 -12.53 -9.90
C ILE A 293 23.18 -13.66 -9.83
N GLY A 294 22.92 -14.33 -10.96
CA GLY A 294 22.02 -15.48 -11.05
C GLY A 294 20.54 -15.12 -11.13
N ASN A 295 20.17 -13.85 -11.33
CA ASN A 295 18.79 -13.44 -11.56
C ASN A 295 18.38 -13.72 -13.02
N GLY A 296 17.08 -14.04 -13.19
CA GLY A 296 16.43 -14.02 -14.49
C GLY A 296 15.98 -12.62 -14.90
N TYR A 297 15.52 -12.50 -16.14
CA TYR A 297 14.90 -11.28 -16.64
C TYR A 297 13.81 -11.58 -17.67
N VAL A 298 12.81 -10.68 -17.70
CA VAL A 298 11.78 -10.59 -18.75
C VAL A 298 11.65 -9.11 -19.10
N MET A 299 12.13 -8.72 -20.29
CA MET A 299 12.18 -7.32 -20.70
C MET A 299 11.68 -7.13 -22.12
N SER A 300 11.00 -6.03 -22.40
CA SER A 300 10.68 -5.70 -23.79
C SER A 300 11.91 -5.25 -24.58
N LEU A 301 11.87 -5.49 -25.89
CA LEU A 301 12.90 -5.10 -26.82
C LEU A 301 12.33 -4.23 -27.95
N SER A 302 13.01 -3.12 -28.26
CA SER A 302 12.58 -2.23 -29.34
C SER A 302 12.87 -2.86 -30.71
N ILE A 303 11.81 -3.25 -31.42
CA ILE A 303 11.90 -3.83 -32.78
C ILE A 303 12.35 -2.76 -33.79
N ARG A 304 11.87 -1.51 -33.66
CA ARG A 304 12.19 -0.42 -34.59
C ARG A 304 13.68 -0.10 -34.64
N GLY A 305 14.38 -0.21 -33.52
CA GLY A 305 15.82 -0.01 -33.39
C GLY A 305 16.67 -1.26 -33.61
N ALA A 306 16.05 -2.41 -33.89
CA ALA A 306 16.74 -3.68 -34.05
C ALA A 306 17.48 -3.80 -35.39
N ASN A 307 18.41 -4.77 -35.48
CA ASN A 307 19.08 -5.12 -36.71
C ASN A 307 18.11 -5.74 -37.75
N LYS A 308 18.59 -5.86 -39.01
CA LYS A 308 17.77 -6.36 -40.13
C LYS A 308 17.27 -7.80 -39.89
N ASP A 309 18.12 -8.66 -39.30
CA ASP A 309 17.79 -10.07 -39.06
C ASP A 309 16.62 -10.22 -38.08
N LEU A 310 16.62 -9.42 -37.01
CA LEU A 310 15.51 -9.44 -36.06
C LEU A 310 14.21 -8.89 -36.67
N LYS A 311 14.30 -7.80 -37.47
CA LYS A 311 13.13 -7.26 -38.19
C LYS A 311 12.59 -8.28 -39.19
N ASN A 312 13.45 -8.96 -39.93
CA ASN A 312 13.04 -10.01 -40.84
C ASN A 312 12.34 -11.15 -40.08
N TYR A 313 12.89 -11.61 -38.96
CA TYR A 313 12.24 -12.63 -38.14
C TYR A 313 10.86 -12.17 -37.67
N VAL A 314 10.70 -10.93 -37.20
CA VAL A 314 9.41 -10.40 -36.73
C VAL A 314 8.39 -10.37 -37.88
N LEU A 315 8.81 -9.94 -39.06
CA LEU A 315 7.91 -9.78 -40.22
C LEU A 315 7.65 -11.07 -41.01
N ASP A 316 8.47 -12.11 -40.82
CA ASP A 316 8.23 -13.42 -41.43
C ASP A 316 6.97 -14.05 -40.82
N GLU A 317 5.97 -14.34 -41.64
CA GLU A 317 4.69 -14.91 -41.21
C GLU A 317 4.82 -16.38 -40.74
N ASN A 318 5.88 -17.07 -41.11
CA ASN A 318 6.10 -18.45 -40.72
C ASN A 318 6.27 -18.60 -39.20
N GLY A 319 5.60 -19.61 -38.64
CA GLY A 319 5.67 -19.97 -37.23
C GLY A 319 4.74 -19.16 -36.32
N TYR A 320 3.96 -18.21 -36.83
CA TYR A 320 2.95 -17.55 -36.03
C TYR A 320 1.75 -18.46 -35.74
N GLN A 321 1.33 -18.48 -34.48
CA GLN A 321 0.08 -19.07 -34.01
C GLN A 321 -0.94 -17.93 -33.85
N TYR A 322 -2.08 -18.06 -34.54
CA TYR A 322 -3.17 -17.08 -34.52
C TYR A 322 -4.25 -17.49 -33.51
N ASN A 323 -4.93 -16.48 -32.94
CA ASN A 323 -6.22 -16.71 -32.29
C ASN A 323 -7.31 -16.93 -33.35
N GLU A 324 -8.49 -17.36 -32.92
CA GLU A 324 -9.64 -17.68 -33.79
C GLU A 324 -10.02 -16.50 -34.71
N ASP A 325 -10.06 -15.29 -34.19
CA ASP A 325 -10.48 -14.07 -34.91
C ASP A 325 -9.36 -13.43 -35.74
N LYS A 326 -8.15 -13.99 -35.72
CA LYS A 326 -6.94 -13.41 -36.35
C LYS A 326 -6.61 -11.98 -35.93
N THR A 327 -7.08 -11.56 -34.76
CA THR A 327 -6.78 -10.24 -34.15
C THR A 327 -5.51 -10.23 -33.32
N TYR A 328 -4.97 -11.43 -33.04
CA TYR A 328 -3.76 -11.66 -32.28
C TYR A 328 -2.95 -12.81 -32.84
N LYS A 329 -1.65 -12.68 -32.88
CA LYS A 329 -0.73 -13.77 -33.23
C LYS A 329 0.54 -13.70 -32.43
N LYS A 330 1.18 -14.85 -32.17
CA LYS A 330 2.45 -14.95 -31.43
C LYS A 330 3.35 -16.01 -32.04
N LYS A 331 4.65 -15.84 -31.85
CA LYS A 331 5.68 -16.87 -32.10
C LYS A 331 6.86 -16.67 -31.17
N SER A 332 7.69 -17.67 -31.01
CA SER A 332 8.91 -17.58 -30.22
C SER A 332 10.06 -18.37 -30.84
N ARG A 333 11.25 -18.05 -30.39
CA ARG A 333 12.46 -18.81 -30.67
C ARG A 333 13.46 -18.71 -29.51
N LYS A 334 14.30 -19.71 -29.36
CA LYS A 334 15.48 -19.65 -28.49
C LYS A 334 16.67 -19.28 -29.37
N CYS A 335 17.23 -18.11 -29.18
CA CYS A 335 18.25 -17.57 -30.08
C CYS A 335 19.23 -16.66 -29.31
N PRO A 336 20.55 -16.81 -29.53
CA PRO A 336 21.52 -15.91 -28.93
C PRO A 336 21.38 -14.49 -29.49
N ARG A 337 21.53 -13.50 -28.61
CA ARG A 337 21.59 -12.07 -28.97
C ARG A 337 22.90 -11.47 -28.55
N GLU A 338 23.54 -10.73 -29.45
CA GLU A 338 24.70 -9.91 -29.13
C GLU A 338 24.26 -8.69 -28.30
N ILE A 339 24.80 -8.53 -27.11
CA ILE A 339 24.63 -7.36 -26.25
C ILE A 339 25.96 -6.59 -26.17
N ILE A 340 25.88 -5.27 -25.94
CA ILE A 340 27.04 -4.41 -25.77
C ILE A 340 27.15 -4.05 -24.29
N ILE A 341 28.22 -4.47 -23.65
CA ILE A 341 28.58 -4.12 -22.28
C ILE A 341 29.55 -2.95 -22.34
N THR A 342 29.25 -1.90 -21.60
CA THR A 342 30.07 -0.70 -21.50
C THR A 342 30.84 -0.69 -20.19
N LYS A 343 32.16 -0.58 -20.22
CA LYS A 343 33.02 -0.46 -19.02
C LYS A 343 33.96 0.73 -19.20
N LYS A 344 34.40 1.32 -18.10
CA LYS A 344 35.51 2.28 -18.09
C LYS A 344 36.83 1.50 -17.90
N ASP A 345 37.86 1.81 -18.70
CA ASP A 345 39.19 1.30 -18.48
C ASP A 345 39.92 2.04 -17.34
N LYS A 346 41.17 1.68 -17.11
CA LYS A 346 41.99 2.30 -16.06
C LYS A 346 42.20 3.81 -16.27
N ASP A 347 42.13 4.26 -17.52
CA ASP A 347 42.30 5.66 -17.94
C ASP A 347 40.96 6.42 -18.03
N GLY A 348 39.85 5.81 -17.60
CA GLY A 348 38.51 6.40 -17.64
C GLY A 348 37.83 6.38 -19.01
N LYS A 349 38.48 5.81 -20.04
CA LYS A 349 37.91 5.70 -21.39
C LYS A 349 36.86 4.59 -21.45
N THR A 350 35.77 4.86 -22.16
CA THR A 350 34.69 3.91 -22.33
C THR A 350 35.04 2.83 -23.35
N ILE A 351 35.09 1.57 -22.90
CA ILE A 351 35.29 0.40 -23.75
C ILE A 351 33.93 -0.30 -23.94
N LYS A 352 33.66 -0.69 -25.19
CA LYS A 352 32.46 -1.49 -25.56
C LYS A 352 32.87 -2.93 -25.81
N ILE A 353 32.30 -3.85 -25.08
CA ILE A 353 32.56 -5.29 -25.18
C ILE A 353 31.31 -5.94 -25.72
N LYS A 354 31.43 -6.68 -26.83
CA LYS A 354 30.34 -7.49 -27.37
C LYS A 354 30.26 -8.83 -26.63
N HIS A 355 29.05 -9.22 -26.23
CA HIS A 355 28.83 -10.46 -25.52
C HIS A 355 27.53 -11.11 -26.03
N ASN A 356 27.57 -12.42 -26.29
CA ASN A 356 26.38 -13.15 -26.69
C ASN A 356 25.65 -13.69 -25.45
N VAL A 357 24.36 -13.49 -25.41
CA VAL A 357 23.47 -14.05 -24.40
C VAL A 357 22.39 -14.88 -25.05
N ASP A 358 22.21 -16.11 -24.57
CA ASP A 358 21.10 -16.93 -25.01
C ASP A 358 19.81 -16.36 -24.42
N GLU A 359 18.80 -16.23 -25.27
CA GLU A 359 17.50 -15.65 -24.90
C GLU A 359 16.36 -16.43 -25.49
N HIS A 360 15.25 -16.49 -24.74
CA HIS A 360 13.95 -16.86 -25.26
C HIS A 360 13.27 -15.57 -25.78
N GLN A 361 13.17 -15.46 -27.09
CA GLN A 361 12.60 -14.32 -27.80
C GLN A 361 11.16 -14.61 -28.16
N VAL A 362 10.23 -13.84 -27.58
CA VAL A 362 8.78 -13.98 -27.79
C VAL A 362 8.27 -12.74 -28.53
N VAL A 363 7.64 -12.95 -29.67
CA VAL A 363 7.03 -11.89 -30.49
C VAL A 363 5.53 -12.12 -30.54
N PHE A 364 4.77 -11.07 -30.34
CA PHE A 364 3.34 -11.08 -30.60
C PHE A 364 2.90 -9.83 -31.37
N TRP A 365 1.78 -9.96 -32.04
CA TRP A 365 1.12 -8.87 -32.75
C TRP A 365 -0.35 -8.79 -32.30
N SER A 366 -0.85 -7.58 -32.20
CA SER A 366 -2.25 -7.31 -31.85
C SER A 366 -2.81 -6.23 -32.75
N ALA A 367 -4.01 -6.45 -33.30
CA ALA A 367 -4.75 -5.48 -34.10
C ALA A 367 -5.01 -4.17 -33.35
N ASP A 368 -5.28 -4.24 -32.04
CA ASP A 368 -5.51 -3.04 -31.20
C ASP A 368 -4.22 -2.25 -30.99
N TYR A 369 -3.09 -2.93 -30.82
CA TYR A 369 -1.80 -2.24 -30.72
C TYR A 369 -1.40 -1.62 -32.07
N ALA A 370 -1.74 -2.25 -33.19
CA ALA A 370 -1.52 -1.68 -34.51
C ALA A 370 -2.34 -0.38 -34.72
N LYS A 371 -3.62 -0.41 -34.36
CA LYS A 371 -4.49 0.79 -34.39
C LYS A 371 -3.94 1.93 -33.51
N ARG A 372 -3.51 1.60 -32.30
CA ARG A 372 -2.90 2.59 -31.37
C ARG A 372 -1.60 3.15 -31.93
N ALA A 373 -0.69 2.32 -32.41
CA ALA A 373 0.59 2.77 -32.97
C ALA A 373 0.40 3.70 -34.17
N LYS A 374 -0.59 3.41 -35.04
CA LYS A 374 -0.98 4.27 -36.15
C LYS A 374 -1.53 5.64 -35.65
N ALA A 375 -2.43 5.59 -34.67
CA ALA A 375 -3.01 6.80 -34.08
C ALA A 375 -1.96 7.67 -33.38
N GLU A 376 -1.01 7.09 -32.66
CA GLU A 376 0.09 7.80 -32.01
C GLU A 376 1.11 8.40 -33.01
N ARG A 377 1.31 7.74 -34.15
CA ARG A 377 2.21 8.24 -35.20
C ARG A 377 1.62 9.41 -36.00
N GLN A 378 0.30 9.40 -36.22
CA GLN A 378 -0.37 10.37 -37.11
C GLN A 378 -0.10 11.85 -36.72
N PRO A 379 -0.20 12.27 -35.46
CA PRO A 379 0.14 13.65 -35.07
C PRO A 379 1.60 14.05 -35.39
N ALA A 380 2.52 13.11 -35.31
CA ALA A 380 3.91 13.38 -35.66
C ALA A 380 4.14 13.53 -37.17
N ILE A 381 3.39 12.77 -37.99
CA ILE A 381 3.37 12.92 -39.45
C ILE A 381 2.71 14.25 -39.85
N ASP A 382 1.59 14.61 -39.25
CA ASP A 382 0.89 15.87 -39.54
C ASP A 382 1.76 17.08 -39.20
N LYS A 383 2.44 17.01 -38.06
CA LYS A 383 3.44 18.00 -37.67
C LYS A 383 4.65 18.04 -38.61
N ALA A 384 5.06 16.90 -39.17
CA ALA A 384 6.13 16.85 -40.16
C ALA A 384 5.71 17.54 -41.48
N LYS A 385 4.46 17.37 -41.91
CA LYS A 385 3.88 18.07 -43.06
C LYS A 385 3.82 19.58 -42.83
N ASP A 386 3.35 20.00 -41.64
CA ASP A 386 3.33 21.43 -41.29
C ASP A 386 4.75 22.03 -41.22
N LEU A 387 5.72 21.30 -40.72
CA LEU A 387 7.14 21.71 -40.69
C LEU A 387 7.67 21.97 -42.10
N ILE A 388 7.38 21.08 -43.05
CA ILE A 388 7.79 21.23 -44.46
C ILE A 388 7.17 22.50 -45.06
N GLY A 389 5.90 22.80 -44.76
CA GLY A 389 5.20 24.00 -45.25
C GLY A 389 5.61 25.28 -44.55
N ASN A 390 6.02 25.25 -43.30
CA ASN A 390 6.25 26.39 -42.43
C ASN A 390 7.55 26.30 -41.64
N VAL A 391 8.68 26.14 -42.33
CA VAL A 391 9.99 25.90 -41.74
C VAL A 391 10.37 26.91 -40.64
N GLN A 392 10.04 28.19 -40.85
CA GLN A 392 10.37 29.29 -39.95
C GLN A 392 9.73 29.18 -38.55
N LYS A 393 8.65 28.41 -38.40
CA LYS A 393 8.00 28.19 -37.09
C LYS A 393 8.71 27.13 -36.24
N TYR A 394 9.65 26.39 -36.78
CA TYR A 394 10.22 25.21 -36.16
C TYR A 394 11.70 25.34 -35.87
N ASN A 395 12.09 24.75 -34.77
CA ASN A 395 13.49 24.54 -34.36
C ASN A 395 13.63 23.11 -33.76
N LYS A 396 14.85 22.74 -33.38
CA LYS A 396 15.15 21.41 -32.84
C LYS A 396 14.30 21.06 -31.65
N LYS A 397 13.89 22.03 -30.81
CA LYS A 397 13.11 21.78 -29.58
C LYS A 397 11.63 21.50 -29.88
N ASN A 398 11.04 22.26 -30.81
CA ASN A 398 9.61 22.17 -31.08
C ASN A 398 9.23 21.15 -32.17
N CYS A 399 10.20 20.59 -32.92
CA CYS A 399 9.94 19.56 -33.95
C CYS A 399 10.26 18.12 -33.49
N VAL A 400 10.43 17.91 -32.19
CA VAL A 400 10.69 16.57 -31.63
C VAL A 400 9.60 15.59 -32.06
N GLY A 401 10.01 14.39 -32.50
CA GLY A 401 9.13 13.33 -33.00
C GLY A 401 8.75 13.49 -34.48
N ALA A 402 8.56 14.70 -34.97
CA ALA A 402 8.24 15.00 -36.36
C ALA A 402 9.48 15.02 -37.29
N SER A 403 10.58 15.54 -36.77
CA SER A 403 11.85 15.72 -37.52
C SER A 403 12.38 14.42 -38.14
N LYS A 404 12.05 13.26 -37.55
CA LYS A 404 12.48 11.95 -38.05
C LYS A 404 11.79 11.55 -39.38
N TYR A 405 10.67 12.19 -39.73
CA TYR A 405 9.90 11.95 -40.95
C TYR A 405 10.15 12.98 -42.06
N VAL A 406 11.13 13.86 -41.88
CA VAL A 406 11.47 14.88 -42.87
C VAL A 406 12.85 14.61 -43.41
N LYS A 407 12.97 14.36 -44.72
CA LYS A 407 14.25 14.22 -45.43
C LYS A 407 14.93 15.57 -45.54
N HIS A 408 16.27 15.56 -45.49
CA HIS A 408 17.14 16.74 -45.67
C HIS A 408 17.06 17.82 -44.56
N LEU A 409 16.44 17.51 -43.43
CA LEU A 409 16.37 18.45 -42.30
C LEU A 409 17.74 18.51 -41.57
N VAL A 410 18.33 19.71 -41.51
CA VAL A 410 19.59 19.98 -40.83
C VAL A 410 19.41 21.09 -39.82
N PHE A 411 19.98 20.94 -38.63
CA PHE A 411 19.95 21.97 -37.58
C PHE A 411 21.33 22.60 -37.38
N ASP A 412 21.38 23.91 -37.12
CA ASP A 412 22.56 24.58 -36.64
C ASP A 412 22.96 23.98 -35.28
N LYS A 413 24.27 23.71 -35.09
CA LYS A 413 24.76 23.06 -33.87
C LYS A 413 24.71 23.98 -32.63
N ASN A 414 24.81 25.30 -32.84
CA ASN A 414 24.88 26.27 -31.76
C ASN A 414 23.52 26.84 -31.42
N THR A 415 22.74 27.24 -32.44
CA THR A 415 21.43 27.89 -32.25
C THR A 415 20.25 26.86 -32.19
N GLY A 416 20.44 25.68 -32.81
CA GLY A 416 19.37 24.68 -32.96
C GLY A 416 18.30 25.08 -33.99
N GLU A 417 18.53 26.12 -34.76
CA GLU A 417 17.66 26.56 -35.86
C GLU A 417 17.80 25.63 -37.06
N ILE A 418 16.77 25.60 -37.91
CA ILE A 418 16.80 24.83 -39.14
C ILE A 418 17.65 25.59 -40.16
N ILE A 419 18.72 24.98 -40.68
CA ILE A 419 19.52 25.54 -41.75
C ILE A 419 18.75 25.34 -43.05
N GLU A 420 18.54 26.41 -43.82
CA GLU A 420 18.00 26.31 -45.18
C GLU A 420 18.89 25.40 -46.04
N ALA A 421 18.37 24.21 -46.32
CA ALA A 421 19.08 23.24 -47.12
C ALA A 421 18.95 23.61 -48.59
N LYS A 422 20.03 23.40 -49.34
CA LYS A 422 20.02 23.51 -50.83
C LYS A 422 19.05 22.55 -51.51
N SER A 423 18.53 21.56 -50.78
CA SER A 423 17.56 20.57 -51.20
C SER A 423 16.21 20.83 -50.51
N GLN A 424 15.12 20.72 -51.25
CA GLN A 424 13.76 20.90 -50.77
C GLN A 424 13.44 19.84 -49.71
N LEU A 425 12.90 20.25 -48.55
CA LEU A 425 12.39 19.33 -47.53
C LEU A 425 11.26 18.50 -48.10
N SER A 426 11.26 17.21 -47.84
CA SER A 426 10.22 16.29 -48.27
C SER A 426 9.89 15.30 -47.17
N LEU A 427 8.66 14.75 -47.21
CA LEU A 427 8.24 13.70 -46.29
C LEU A 427 8.99 12.40 -46.60
N ASP A 428 9.46 11.71 -45.57
CA ASP A 428 10.13 10.42 -45.71
C ASP A 428 9.10 9.27 -45.72
N GLU A 429 8.41 9.09 -46.85
CA GLU A 429 7.36 8.11 -47.00
C GLU A 429 7.89 6.67 -46.88
N GLU A 430 9.16 6.42 -47.28
CA GLU A 430 9.78 5.10 -47.14
C GLU A 430 9.90 4.73 -45.66
N LYS A 431 10.38 5.66 -44.85
CA LYS A 431 10.50 5.46 -43.41
C LYS A 431 9.15 5.30 -42.71
N ILE A 432 8.14 6.06 -43.14
CA ILE A 432 6.78 5.90 -42.66
C ILE A 432 6.26 4.47 -42.96
N ALA A 433 6.41 4.03 -44.21
CA ALA A 433 5.99 2.69 -44.62
C ALA A 433 6.76 1.57 -43.89
N GLU A 434 8.06 1.76 -43.62
CA GLU A 434 8.83 0.79 -42.82
C GLU A 434 8.35 0.73 -41.37
N GLU A 435 8.02 1.87 -40.76
CA GLU A 435 7.48 1.87 -39.40
C GLU A 435 6.06 1.29 -39.35
N GLU A 436 5.24 1.49 -40.38
CA GLU A 436 3.88 0.92 -40.49
C GLU A 436 3.88 -0.60 -40.52
N LYS A 437 4.84 -1.24 -41.20
CA LYS A 437 5.00 -2.69 -41.21
C LYS A 437 5.19 -3.28 -39.81
N LEU A 438 5.72 -2.50 -38.90
CA LEU A 438 6.01 -2.92 -37.52
C LEU A 438 4.90 -2.54 -36.53
N ASP A 439 3.80 -1.92 -36.98
CA ASP A 439 2.70 -1.55 -36.10
C ASP A 439 2.00 -2.80 -35.54
N GLY A 440 1.73 -2.76 -34.25
CA GLY A 440 1.09 -3.88 -33.55
C GLY A 440 2.04 -4.97 -33.07
N TYR A 441 3.28 -5.00 -33.58
CA TYR A 441 4.27 -5.97 -33.12
C TYR A 441 4.94 -5.53 -31.83
N TYR A 442 5.09 -6.50 -30.93
CA TYR A 442 5.78 -6.35 -29.67
C TYR A 442 6.71 -7.51 -29.43
N MET A 443 7.87 -7.25 -28.83
CA MET A 443 8.87 -8.28 -28.57
C MET A 443 9.30 -8.26 -27.12
N ILE A 444 9.34 -9.42 -26.51
CA ILE A 444 9.86 -9.70 -25.18
C ILE A 444 11.08 -10.61 -25.31
N VAL A 445 12.10 -10.34 -24.53
CA VAL A 445 13.29 -11.19 -24.38
C VAL A 445 13.38 -11.66 -22.93
N SER A 446 13.73 -12.92 -22.75
CA SER A 446 13.75 -13.56 -21.44
C SER A 446 14.95 -14.51 -21.30
N SER A 447 15.45 -14.63 -20.07
CA SER A 447 16.40 -15.69 -19.69
C SER A 447 15.71 -17.01 -19.34
N GLU A 448 14.36 -17.02 -19.26
CA GLU A 448 13.58 -18.17 -18.77
C GLU A 448 13.26 -19.13 -19.91
N PHE A 449 14.10 -20.14 -20.09
CA PHE A 449 13.99 -21.10 -21.19
C PHE A 449 12.91 -22.16 -20.98
N GLU A 450 12.60 -22.46 -19.73
CA GLU A 450 11.62 -23.50 -19.38
C GLU A 450 10.18 -22.96 -19.43
N LYS A 451 10.01 -21.64 -19.44
CA LYS A 451 8.69 -21.01 -19.49
C LYS A 451 8.18 -20.97 -20.94
N THR A 452 6.89 -21.22 -21.09
CA THR A 452 6.19 -21.09 -22.37
C THR A 452 6.09 -19.63 -22.83
N PRO A 453 5.84 -19.36 -24.12
CA PRO A 453 5.61 -18.00 -24.60
C PRO A 453 4.47 -17.28 -23.86
N ASP A 454 3.39 -17.98 -23.52
CA ASP A 454 2.26 -17.40 -22.80
C ASP A 454 2.64 -17.00 -21.39
N GLU A 455 3.34 -17.84 -20.64
CA GLU A 455 3.83 -17.51 -19.31
C GLU A 455 4.76 -16.28 -19.32
N ILE A 456 5.65 -16.17 -20.32
CA ILE A 456 6.53 -15.00 -20.48
C ILE A 456 5.71 -13.73 -20.76
N ILE A 457 4.71 -13.82 -21.64
CA ILE A 457 3.82 -12.70 -21.95
C ILE A 457 3.03 -12.28 -20.70
N ASP A 458 2.51 -13.23 -19.94
CA ASP A 458 1.72 -12.96 -18.73
C ASP A 458 2.58 -12.36 -17.61
N ILE A 459 3.81 -12.84 -17.42
CA ILE A 459 4.79 -12.23 -16.53
C ILE A 459 5.04 -10.79 -16.96
N TYR A 460 5.31 -10.54 -18.25
CA TYR A 460 5.56 -9.20 -18.75
C TYR A 460 4.35 -8.28 -18.60
N ARG A 461 3.15 -8.78 -18.87
CA ARG A 461 1.89 -8.05 -18.67
C ARG A 461 1.73 -7.56 -17.24
N GLY A 462 2.30 -8.26 -16.26
CA GLY A 462 2.30 -7.80 -14.86
C GLY A 462 2.92 -6.40 -14.66
N LEU A 463 3.73 -5.91 -15.61
CA LEU A 463 4.36 -4.59 -15.54
C LEU A 463 3.35 -3.43 -15.53
N TRP A 464 2.14 -3.58 -16.10
CA TRP A 464 1.09 -2.56 -16.04
C TRP A 464 0.74 -2.13 -14.60
N ARG A 465 0.94 -3.03 -13.63
CA ARG A 465 0.64 -2.76 -12.21
C ARG A 465 1.52 -1.64 -11.65
N ILE A 466 2.79 -1.56 -12.10
CA ILE A 466 3.69 -0.51 -11.65
C ILE A 466 3.35 0.83 -12.32
N GLU A 467 2.92 0.81 -13.60
CA GLU A 467 2.43 2.00 -14.29
C GLU A 467 1.18 2.57 -13.59
N GLU A 468 0.23 1.69 -13.22
CA GLU A 468 -0.94 2.07 -12.43
C GLU A 468 -0.54 2.62 -11.06
N THR A 469 0.47 2.03 -10.42
CA THR A 469 0.99 2.49 -9.13
C THR A 469 1.58 3.89 -9.24
N PHE A 470 2.32 4.19 -10.29
CA PHE A 470 2.79 5.55 -10.53
C PHE A 470 1.65 6.53 -10.85
N LYS A 471 0.59 6.08 -11.52
CA LYS A 471 -0.61 6.89 -11.67
C LYS A 471 -1.21 7.22 -10.31
N VAL A 472 -1.39 6.24 -9.43
CA VAL A 472 -1.91 6.46 -8.07
C VAL A 472 -1.05 7.46 -7.30
N THR A 473 0.28 7.33 -7.32
CA THR A 473 1.15 8.27 -6.60
C THR A 473 1.07 9.70 -7.13
N LYS A 474 0.84 9.87 -8.44
CA LYS A 474 0.79 11.18 -9.11
C LYS A 474 -0.57 11.85 -9.06
N SER A 475 -1.66 11.08 -9.09
CA SER A 475 -3.04 11.60 -9.13
C SER A 475 -3.75 11.48 -7.79
N GLU A 476 -3.81 10.28 -7.21
CA GLU A 476 -4.59 10.04 -5.99
C GLU A 476 -3.86 10.55 -4.73
N LEU A 477 -2.55 10.28 -4.67
CA LEU A 477 -1.74 10.73 -3.53
C LEU A 477 -1.11 12.11 -3.76
N ASP A 478 -1.31 12.72 -4.91
CA ASP A 478 -0.79 14.05 -5.29
C ASP A 478 0.66 14.29 -4.82
N ALA A 479 1.55 13.31 -5.13
CA ALA A 479 2.94 13.37 -4.70
C ALA A 479 3.74 14.51 -5.38
N ARG A 480 3.11 15.27 -6.24
CA ARG A 480 3.65 16.43 -6.97
C ARG A 480 2.56 17.49 -7.20
N PRO A 481 2.91 18.79 -7.20
CA PRO A 481 4.25 19.34 -6.99
C PRO A 481 4.75 19.15 -5.56
N VAL A 482 6.08 19.08 -5.42
CA VAL A 482 6.74 18.88 -4.11
C VAL A 482 7.09 20.23 -3.53
N TYR A 483 6.54 20.54 -2.35
CA TYR A 483 6.66 21.84 -1.69
C TYR A 483 7.79 21.92 -0.63
N VAL A 484 8.70 20.96 -0.61
CA VAL A 484 9.88 20.96 0.27
C VAL A 484 11.15 21.08 -0.54
N SER A 485 12.17 21.78 -0.01
CA SER A 485 13.38 22.13 -0.75
C SER A 485 14.63 21.39 -0.26
N ARG A 486 14.74 21.11 1.05
CA ARG A 486 15.90 20.43 1.62
C ARG A 486 15.89 18.97 1.20
N LYS A 487 17.04 18.39 0.86
CA LYS A 487 17.19 17.00 0.40
C LYS A 487 16.55 16.00 1.35
N GLU A 488 16.87 16.09 2.63
CA GLU A 488 16.30 15.22 3.66
C GLU A 488 14.78 15.35 3.79
N HIS A 489 14.22 16.55 3.55
CA HIS A 489 12.77 16.77 3.53
C HIS A 489 12.12 16.18 2.27
N ILE A 490 12.82 16.24 1.12
CA ILE A 490 12.36 15.60 -0.12
C ILE A 490 12.31 14.08 0.07
N GLU A 491 13.37 13.49 0.61
CA GLU A 491 13.43 12.05 0.89
C GLU A 491 12.31 11.61 1.85
N ALA A 492 12.07 12.37 2.93
CA ALA A 492 11.01 12.08 3.88
C ALA A 492 9.60 12.32 3.31
N HIS A 493 9.43 13.28 2.37
CA HIS A 493 8.17 13.46 1.65
C HIS A 493 7.84 12.20 0.82
N PHE A 494 8.81 11.69 0.04
CA PHE A 494 8.60 10.47 -0.73
C PHE A 494 8.45 9.23 0.15
N LEU A 495 9.09 9.17 1.32
CA LEU A 495 8.81 8.14 2.31
C LEU A 495 7.35 8.17 2.78
N THR A 496 6.81 9.36 3.06
CA THR A 496 5.38 9.53 3.39
C THR A 496 4.49 9.05 2.25
N CYS A 497 4.81 9.41 1.00
CA CYS A 497 4.06 8.95 -0.18
C CYS A 497 4.17 7.42 -0.38
N TYR A 498 5.33 6.83 -0.13
CA TYR A 498 5.53 5.38 -0.19
C TYR A 498 4.68 4.65 0.85
N ILE A 499 4.69 5.09 2.11
CA ILE A 499 3.87 4.47 3.15
C ILE A 499 2.38 4.61 2.80
N ALA A 500 1.93 5.79 2.35
CA ALA A 500 0.55 6.01 1.89
C ALA A 500 0.17 5.07 0.73
N LEU A 501 1.08 4.87 -0.22
CA LEU A 501 0.92 3.93 -1.32
C LEU A 501 0.79 2.48 -0.81
N VAL A 502 1.66 2.06 0.12
CA VAL A 502 1.60 0.72 0.72
C VAL A 502 0.25 0.49 1.38
N LEU A 503 -0.20 1.42 2.26
CA LEU A 503 -1.50 1.28 2.94
C LEU A 503 -2.65 1.15 1.93
N SER A 504 -2.64 1.97 0.89
CA SER A 504 -3.66 1.99 -0.15
C SER A 504 -3.68 0.69 -0.96
N ARG A 505 -2.50 0.15 -1.32
CA ARG A 505 -2.38 -1.09 -2.09
C ARG A 505 -2.70 -2.32 -1.24
N VAL A 506 -2.31 -2.34 0.03
CA VAL A 506 -2.68 -3.42 0.96
C VAL A 506 -4.19 -3.44 1.15
N LEU A 507 -4.84 -2.28 1.33
CA LEU A 507 -6.29 -2.21 1.44
C LEU A 507 -6.98 -2.70 0.15
N GLN A 508 -6.49 -2.28 -1.02
CA GLN A 508 -6.97 -2.75 -2.31
C GLN A 508 -6.80 -4.27 -2.47
N HIS A 509 -5.68 -4.81 -2.02
CA HIS A 509 -5.40 -6.25 -2.06
C HIS A 509 -6.36 -7.03 -1.14
N LYS A 510 -6.60 -6.55 0.09
CA LYS A 510 -7.59 -7.14 1.02
C LYS A 510 -9.01 -7.15 0.43
N LEU A 511 -9.35 -6.20 -0.44
CA LEU A 511 -10.61 -6.12 -1.17
C LEU A 511 -10.61 -6.92 -2.48
N ASP A 512 -9.68 -7.86 -2.67
CA ASP A 512 -9.51 -8.65 -3.90
C ASP A 512 -9.47 -7.81 -5.18
N LYS A 513 -8.98 -6.55 -5.06
CA LYS A 513 -8.91 -5.57 -6.16
C LYS A 513 -10.27 -5.24 -6.80
N LYS A 514 -11.38 -5.46 -6.09
CA LYS A 514 -12.74 -5.15 -6.53
C LYS A 514 -12.92 -3.67 -6.88
N TYR A 515 -12.20 -2.78 -6.21
CA TYR A 515 -12.24 -1.34 -6.42
C TYR A 515 -10.86 -0.80 -6.80
N SER A 516 -10.85 0.30 -7.57
CA SER A 516 -9.60 1.06 -7.79
C SER A 516 -9.16 1.75 -6.49
N VAL A 517 -7.87 2.03 -6.35
CA VAL A 517 -7.34 2.79 -5.20
C VAL A 517 -8.05 4.15 -5.07
N GLY A 518 -8.24 4.87 -6.19
CA GLY A 518 -8.94 6.16 -6.17
C GLY A 518 -10.35 6.04 -5.60
N LYS A 519 -11.11 5.01 -5.99
CA LYS A 519 -12.46 4.79 -5.45
C LYS A 519 -12.47 4.47 -3.96
N ILE A 520 -11.50 3.69 -3.49
CA ILE A 520 -11.32 3.38 -2.07
C ILE A 520 -11.05 4.66 -1.27
N LEU A 521 -10.04 5.44 -1.71
CA LEU A 521 -9.65 6.67 -1.01
C LEU A 521 -10.76 7.73 -1.07
N GLU A 522 -11.48 7.85 -2.18
CA GLU A 522 -12.66 8.72 -2.30
C GLU A 522 -13.74 8.37 -1.28
N SER A 523 -14.09 7.09 -1.14
CA SER A 523 -15.09 6.67 -0.15
C SER A 523 -14.64 6.93 1.28
N LEU A 524 -13.37 6.64 1.60
CA LEU A 524 -12.82 6.92 2.93
C LEU A 524 -12.75 8.42 3.23
N SER A 525 -12.43 9.26 2.26
CA SER A 525 -12.39 10.73 2.43
C SER A 525 -13.78 11.33 2.66
N LYS A 526 -14.83 10.73 2.11
CA LYS A 526 -16.23 11.14 2.32
C LYS A 526 -16.81 10.64 3.64
N CYS A 527 -16.19 9.67 4.32
CA CYS A 527 -16.66 9.14 5.60
C CYS A 527 -16.40 10.13 6.73
N ASN A 528 -17.08 11.28 6.67
CA ASN A 528 -16.97 12.36 7.64
C ASN A 528 -18.06 12.25 8.69
N CYS A 529 -17.76 12.80 9.86
CA CYS A 529 -18.73 12.97 10.94
C CYS A 529 -18.66 14.37 11.53
N TYR A 530 -19.76 14.82 12.08
CA TYR A 530 -19.92 16.16 12.63
C TYR A 530 -20.26 16.05 14.11
N GLN A 531 -19.54 16.80 14.95
CA GLN A 531 -19.91 16.91 16.35
C GLN A 531 -21.22 17.69 16.46
N ILE A 532 -22.23 17.09 17.10
CA ILE A 532 -23.56 17.73 17.27
C ILE A 532 -23.69 18.30 18.68
N GLN A 533 -23.87 17.50 19.70
CA GLN A 533 -23.93 17.94 21.11
C GLN A 533 -23.32 16.91 22.04
N SER A 534 -22.82 17.34 23.18
CA SER A 534 -22.44 16.48 24.31
C SER A 534 -21.62 15.24 23.93
N ASN A 535 -20.61 15.38 23.05
CA ASN A 535 -19.76 14.29 22.57
C ASN A 535 -20.45 13.25 21.68
N TYR A 536 -21.54 13.63 21.01
CA TYR A 536 -22.14 12.81 19.94
C TYR A 536 -21.74 13.32 18.56
N TYR A 537 -21.58 12.36 17.65
CA TYR A 537 -21.17 12.59 16.28
C TYR A 537 -22.19 12.01 15.31
N LEU A 538 -22.55 12.79 14.29
CA LEU A 538 -23.46 12.42 13.21
C LEU A 538 -22.65 12.03 11.99
N PHE A 539 -22.87 10.85 11.44
CA PHE A 539 -22.32 10.33 10.20
C PHE A 539 -23.37 10.46 9.08
N ASN A 540 -22.97 10.93 7.91
CA ASN A 540 -23.87 11.23 6.80
C ASN A 540 -23.52 10.53 5.49
N TYR A 541 -22.50 9.67 5.49
CA TYR A 541 -22.06 8.96 4.30
C TYR A 541 -21.75 7.49 4.58
N TYR A 542 -22.30 6.62 3.75
CA TYR A 542 -22.06 5.18 3.77
C TYR A 542 -22.38 4.62 2.38
N ASP A 543 -21.43 3.87 1.79
CA ASP A 543 -21.56 3.26 0.47
C ASP A 543 -21.09 1.79 0.48
N ASP A 544 -21.21 1.12 -0.69
CA ASP A 544 -20.79 -0.28 -0.84
C ASP A 544 -19.31 -0.49 -0.54
N VAL A 545 -18.46 0.50 -0.85
CA VAL A 545 -17.01 0.43 -0.58
C VAL A 545 -16.76 0.43 0.91
N LEU A 546 -17.39 1.32 1.68
CA LEU A 546 -17.27 1.35 3.14
C LEU A 546 -17.85 0.10 3.79
N ASN A 547 -18.93 -0.47 3.23
CA ASN A 547 -19.50 -1.73 3.68
C ASN A 547 -18.51 -2.89 3.54
N ASP A 548 -17.90 -3.01 2.38
CA ASP A 548 -16.93 -4.06 2.10
C ASP A 548 -15.65 -3.89 2.94
N ILE A 549 -15.13 -2.65 3.06
CA ILE A 549 -14.02 -2.33 3.96
C ILE A 549 -14.36 -2.71 5.40
N GLY A 550 -15.54 -2.34 5.85
CA GLY A 550 -16.05 -2.66 7.19
C GLY A 550 -16.05 -4.16 7.46
N THR A 551 -16.55 -4.93 6.49
CA THR A 551 -16.62 -6.40 6.57
C THR A 551 -15.23 -7.03 6.67
N ILE A 552 -14.28 -6.60 5.81
CA ILE A 552 -12.94 -7.19 5.75
C ILE A 552 -12.07 -6.78 6.93
N LEU A 553 -12.25 -5.55 7.41
CA LEU A 553 -11.47 -5.01 8.52
C LEU A 553 -12.15 -5.12 9.88
N ASP A 554 -13.32 -5.74 9.98
CA ASP A 554 -14.13 -5.79 11.20
C ASP A 554 -14.34 -4.39 11.80
N LEU A 555 -14.87 -3.47 10.96
CA LEU A 555 -15.19 -2.09 11.31
C LEU A 555 -16.64 -1.77 10.94
N ASP A 556 -17.35 -1.09 11.81
CA ASP A 556 -18.74 -0.70 11.56
C ASP A 556 -18.83 0.76 11.12
N PHE A 557 -19.03 0.98 9.81
CA PHE A 557 -19.27 2.29 9.21
C PHE A 557 -20.75 2.63 9.04
N SER A 558 -21.65 1.72 9.32
CA SER A 558 -23.11 1.89 9.08
C SER A 558 -23.81 2.76 10.12
N ARG A 559 -23.18 3.03 11.24
CA ARG A 559 -23.78 3.77 12.36
C ARG A 559 -23.95 5.24 12.03
N LYS A 560 -25.19 5.71 12.07
CA LYS A 560 -25.51 7.14 11.88
C LYS A 560 -25.07 8.03 13.04
N TYR A 561 -25.06 7.49 14.27
CA TYR A 561 -24.69 8.23 15.48
C TYR A 561 -23.71 7.41 16.32
N MET A 562 -22.63 8.04 16.76
CA MET A 562 -21.68 7.46 17.71
C MET A 562 -21.32 8.45 18.81
N ARG A 563 -21.02 7.95 20.00
CA ARG A 563 -20.41 8.74 21.08
C ARG A 563 -18.90 8.81 20.87
N LEU A 564 -18.29 9.88 21.35
CA LEU A 564 -16.83 10.01 21.33
C LEU A 564 -16.12 8.82 22.01
N GLN A 565 -16.75 8.25 23.06
CA GLN A 565 -16.20 7.08 23.75
C GLN A 565 -16.19 5.84 22.85
N ASP A 566 -17.21 5.65 22.02
CA ASP A 566 -17.30 4.53 21.09
C ASP A 566 -16.28 4.69 19.96
N ILE A 567 -16.14 5.92 19.43
CA ILE A 567 -15.09 6.27 18.45
C ILE A 567 -13.70 5.97 19.03
N LYS A 568 -13.41 6.47 20.25
CA LYS A 568 -12.12 6.22 20.93
C LYS A 568 -11.87 4.74 21.23
N LYS A 569 -12.94 3.99 21.56
CA LYS A 569 -12.86 2.54 21.75
C LYS A 569 -12.50 1.82 20.45
N ASN A 570 -13.15 2.16 19.34
CA ASN A 570 -12.87 1.59 18.03
C ASN A 570 -11.41 1.89 17.61
N LEU A 571 -10.97 3.14 17.73
CA LEU A 571 -9.58 3.54 17.48
C LEU A 571 -8.59 2.81 18.39
N GLY A 572 -8.94 2.60 19.65
CA GLY A 572 -8.14 1.81 20.60
C GLY A 572 -8.05 0.33 20.22
N ASN A 573 -9.12 -0.25 19.68
CA ASN A 573 -9.13 -1.64 19.22
C ASN A 573 -8.24 -1.83 17.98
N VAL A 574 -8.28 -0.90 17.03
CA VAL A 574 -7.42 -0.93 15.82
C VAL A 574 -5.94 -0.88 16.20
N LYS A 575 -5.59 -0.14 17.26
CA LYS A 575 -4.21 -0.02 17.77
C LYS A 575 -3.74 -1.23 18.57
N LYS A 576 -4.66 -2.07 19.04
CA LYS A 576 -4.39 -3.28 19.84
C LYS A 576 -4.45 -4.56 19.02
N TRP A 577 -4.10 -4.51 17.74
CA TRP A 577 -4.12 -5.70 16.93
C TRP A 577 -3.22 -6.78 17.55
N LEU A 578 -3.86 -7.67 18.31
CA LEU A 578 -3.26 -8.88 18.83
C LEU A 578 -3.32 -9.92 17.71
N PHE A 579 -2.20 -10.53 17.39
CA PHE A 579 -2.11 -11.75 16.61
C PHE A 579 -3.04 -12.81 17.26
N SER A 580 -4.31 -12.81 16.90
CA SER A 580 -5.18 -13.95 17.06
C SER A 580 -5.17 -14.74 15.75
N GLN A 581 -4.02 -15.24 15.36
CA GLN A 581 -4.01 -16.46 14.60
C GLN A 581 -4.41 -17.55 15.58
N GLU A 582 -5.66 -17.98 15.55
CA GLU A 582 -6.01 -19.33 15.92
C GLU A 582 -5.25 -20.25 14.96
N LEU A 583 -4.07 -20.68 15.38
CA LEU A 583 -3.40 -21.83 14.81
C LEU A 583 -4.28 -23.05 15.09
N SER A 584 -5.24 -23.31 14.20
CA SER A 584 -5.83 -24.64 14.05
C SER A 584 -4.88 -25.51 13.21
N GLU A 585 -3.63 -25.59 13.61
CA GLU A 585 -2.75 -26.65 13.16
C GLU A 585 -2.81 -27.78 14.21
N THR A 586 -3.48 -28.83 13.82
CA THR A 586 -3.41 -30.15 14.51
C THR A 586 -1.96 -30.61 14.40
N ILE A 587 -1.15 -30.41 15.46
CA ILE A 587 0.17 -31.00 15.57
C ILE A 587 -0.03 -32.50 15.76
N TYR A 588 0.14 -33.25 14.68
CA TYR A 588 0.34 -34.69 14.78
C TYR A 588 1.73 -34.96 15.38
N ALA A 589 1.79 -35.32 16.64
CA ALA A 589 2.97 -35.92 17.25
C ALA A 589 2.89 -37.43 17.01
N PRO A 590 3.75 -38.03 16.19
CA PRO A 590 3.82 -39.49 16.08
C PRO A 590 4.60 -40.03 17.27
N ASN A 591 3.96 -40.55 18.29
CA ASN A 591 4.39 -41.39 19.37
C ASN A 591 3.87 -40.96 20.76
N LEU A 592 2.55 -40.95 20.90
CA LEU A 592 1.92 -41.09 22.21
C LEU A 592 0.74 -42.05 22.02
N VAL A 593 1.04 -43.30 22.34
CA VAL A 593 0.06 -44.36 22.46
C VAL A 593 -0.84 -44.02 23.65
N ASP A 594 -2.16 -44.15 23.45
CA ASP A 594 -3.23 -44.09 24.44
C ASP A 594 -3.53 -42.73 25.13
N MET A 595 -4.22 -41.88 24.43
CA MET A 595 -5.24 -41.03 25.07
C MET A 595 -6.35 -40.66 24.05
N THR A 596 -7.30 -41.56 23.91
CA THR A 596 -8.58 -41.29 23.25
C THR A 596 -9.39 -40.31 24.07
N ARG A 597 -9.78 -39.18 23.39
CA ARG A 597 -10.77 -38.19 23.85
C ARG A 597 -10.33 -37.14 24.87
N LEU A 598 -9.43 -36.24 24.47
CA LEU A 598 -9.39 -34.88 25.06
C LEU A 598 -9.07 -33.86 23.97
N GLN A 599 -10.05 -33.02 23.60
CA GLN A 599 -9.77 -31.80 22.86
C GLN A 599 -9.10 -30.81 23.81
N VAL A 600 -7.78 -30.62 23.66
CA VAL A 600 -7.03 -29.61 24.41
C VAL A 600 -6.86 -28.38 23.52
N ARG A 601 -7.51 -27.28 23.89
CA ARG A 601 -7.18 -25.95 23.29
C ARG A 601 -5.91 -25.45 23.96
N ILE A 602 -4.83 -25.36 23.20
CA ILE A 602 -3.55 -24.80 23.66
C ILE A 602 -3.48 -23.35 23.19
N SER A 603 -3.49 -22.41 24.13
CA SER A 603 -3.17 -21.00 23.84
C SER A 603 -1.69 -20.75 24.15
N ILE A 604 -0.88 -20.49 23.13
CA ILE A 604 0.54 -20.21 23.28
C ILE A 604 0.72 -18.70 23.38
N PHE A 605 1.22 -18.22 24.53
CA PHE A 605 1.64 -16.82 24.70
C PHE A 605 3.16 -16.74 24.53
N LEU A 606 3.62 -16.08 23.48
CA LEU A 606 5.04 -15.74 23.29
C LEU A 606 5.30 -14.37 23.91
N LEU A 607 6.03 -14.35 25.01
CA LEU A 607 6.61 -13.13 25.58
C LEU A 607 8.10 -13.10 25.23
N SER A 608 8.48 -12.27 24.25
CA SER A 608 9.90 -12.00 23.98
C SER A 608 10.42 -10.93 24.95
N ASN A 609 11.27 -11.35 25.86
CA ASN A 609 12.23 -10.45 26.50
C ASN A 609 13.58 -10.65 25.82
N SER A 610 14.24 -9.56 25.52
CA SER A 610 15.55 -9.47 24.87
C SER A 610 16.55 -10.47 25.42
N GLY A 611 16.89 -11.48 24.62
CA GLY A 611 17.95 -12.44 24.89
C GLY A 611 17.47 -13.91 24.86
N TYR A 612 17.72 -14.58 23.81
CA TYR A 612 17.91 -16.01 23.54
C TYR A 612 17.14 -17.12 24.31
N TYR A 613 16.05 -16.85 25.03
CA TYR A 613 15.21 -17.90 25.63
C TYR A 613 13.72 -17.60 25.47
N THR A 614 13.00 -18.48 24.77
CA THR A 614 11.54 -18.45 24.67
C THR A 614 10.96 -19.38 25.75
N LYS A 615 10.23 -18.84 26.73
CA LYS A 615 9.47 -19.64 27.69
C LYS A 615 8.06 -19.85 27.20
N ILE A 616 7.65 -21.08 27.00
CA ILE A 616 6.29 -21.45 26.62
C ILE A 616 5.48 -21.72 27.90
N PHE A 617 4.40 -20.96 28.12
CA PHE A 617 3.46 -21.20 29.20
C PHE A 617 2.22 -21.89 28.64
N ILE A 618 1.91 -23.09 29.13
CA ILE A 618 0.68 -23.81 28.80
C ILE A 618 -0.32 -23.56 29.93
N LYS A 619 -1.43 -22.87 29.62
CA LYS A 619 -2.52 -22.66 30.58
C LYS A 619 -3.63 -23.66 30.28
N ASN A 620 -3.83 -24.60 31.20
CA ASN A 620 -4.89 -25.59 31.11
C ASN A 620 -6.16 -25.06 31.82
N GLN A 621 -7.27 -24.94 31.11
CA GLN A 621 -8.49 -24.31 31.60
C GLN A 621 -9.61 -25.28 32.03
N TYR A 622 -9.27 -26.54 32.29
CA TYR A 622 -10.25 -27.49 32.85
C TYR A 622 -9.62 -28.36 33.96
N PHE A 623 -9.76 -27.91 35.20
CA PHE A 623 -9.83 -28.77 36.39
C PHE A 623 -10.68 -28.09 37.46
N SER A 624 -11.98 -28.33 37.41
CA SER A 624 -12.88 -28.17 38.56
C SER A 624 -13.56 -29.50 38.79
N SER A 625 -12.93 -30.33 39.53
CA SER A 625 -13.49 -31.35 40.45
C SER A 625 -12.42 -32.44 40.73
N ILE A 626 -11.62 -32.21 41.74
CA ILE A 626 -11.14 -33.21 42.70
C ILE A 626 -10.30 -32.44 43.73
N HIS A 627 -10.68 -32.58 44.98
CA HIS A 627 -10.02 -32.03 46.15
C HIS A 627 -8.55 -32.46 46.23
N SER A 628 -7.61 -31.51 46.22
CA SER A 628 -6.45 -31.54 47.10
C SER A 628 -5.64 -30.25 47.01
N LYS A 629 -5.06 -29.87 48.12
CA LYS A 629 -4.28 -28.66 48.36
C LYS A 629 -2.97 -28.69 47.57
N ASN A 630 -2.59 -27.57 46.98
CA ASN A 630 -1.38 -27.20 46.26
C ASN A 630 -1.34 -27.48 44.75
N PRO A 631 -1.41 -26.44 43.88
CA PRO A 631 -1.09 -26.61 42.48
C PRO A 631 0.43 -26.55 42.27
N LYS A 632 1.06 -27.70 42.02
CA LYS A 632 2.42 -27.73 41.49
C LYS A 632 2.42 -27.22 40.05
N LYS A 633 3.19 -26.18 39.77
CA LYS A 633 3.55 -25.75 38.41
C LYS A 633 4.42 -26.86 37.80
N ILE A 634 3.91 -27.49 36.77
CA ILE A 634 4.71 -28.43 35.95
C ILE A 634 5.34 -27.57 34.85
N CYS A 635 6.66 -27.37 34.92
CA CYS A 635 7.43 -26.76 33.83
C CYS A 635 8.05 -27.90 33.01
N TYR A 636 7.82 -27.91 31.72
CA TYR A 636 8.59 -28.71 30.77
C TYR A 636 9.59 -27.80 30.06
N ASP A 637 10.88 -28.07 30.22
CA ASP A 637 11.94 -27.45 29.43
C ASP A 637 12.05 -28.24 28.11
N ILE A 638 11.61 -27.62 27.04
CA ILE A 638 11.81 -28.17 25.70
C ILE A 638 13.00 -27.42 25.07
N ASN A 639 14.14 -28.09 24.98
CA ASN A 639 15.31 -27.63 24.26
C ASN A 639 15.10 -27.82 22.75
N VAL A 640 14.80 -26.77 22.02
CA VAL A 640 14.83 -26.75 20.55
C VAL A 640 16.23 -26.30 20.13
N LYS A 641 17.08 -27.21 19.68
CA LYS A 641 18.30 -26.87 18.95
C LYS A 641 17.88 -26.46 17.53
N GLN A 642 17.99 -25.17 17.21
CA GLN A 642 18.01 -24.72 15.81
C GLN A 642 19.38 -25.09 15.24
N ASN A 643 19.40 -25.97 14.24
CA ASN A 643 20.52 -26.09 13.33
C ASN A 643 20.42 -24.94 12.32
N ILE A 644 21.44 -24.10 12.34
CA ILE A 644 21.71 -23.04 11.35
C ILE A 644 22.15 -23.70 10.04
#